data_9fe2cf56d0636491f9eaa470eab64d57
#
_entry.id   9fe2cf56d0636491f9eaa470eab64d57
#
_cell.length_a   1.000
_cell.length_b   1.000
_cell.length_c   1.000
_cell.angle_alpha   90.00
_cell.angle_beta   90.00
_cell.angle_gamma   90.00
#
_symmetry.space_group_name_H-M   'P 1'
#
loop_
_entity.id
_entity.type
_entity.pdbx_description
1 polymer ?
#
loop_
_entity_poly.entity_id
_entity_poly.type
_entity_poly.pdbx_seq_one_letter_code
_entity_poly.pdbx_strand_id
1 'polypeptide(L)'
;MLICPQCNFENPNSNKFCQNCGSSLTEKECQQCGVFLTLDSTQCHSCDTICSEIWLAIVIKEGNSEVVEVPNEDEQVDCGDELELLHKENSSEQVFHQFEAGSYLDSQQRYKMLESLPTFFENAVNTEACVKVFDCQPYQVSPINAMLANPQLSASSNTSVAEDKIPSFAKTYIALQAYCNLGIPLIHDAWQLANMQIILLEDRSEWLYLSELWQNDATTSLQIVHYFYQMTHLWDVLEPHDCLQSLLDLSNLRIDEDQSLALQRLYPDIRKESKASFQKYSDDTPTIKDLGQLWQALFRESQRTQFGSLLELMGNLESGEIATSEQLRSQLELISTELQIESNQSEASPQIDPPENLFFASEKENSNPTVLQLDDLEQSPTKIDDTPTVVLPMQLASLENAGLTDVGKQRDHNEDYFGIETKINKIELPKSKVAGARGLYILCDGMGGHAGGEVASELAVSTLRQYFQENWKSDGLPSEEIIRQGVFQANQAIHNINQQDARSGVGRMGTTLVLVLIQNTRVAVAHVGDSRLYRVTRKGGLEQITVDHEVGQREISRGVEPSIAYSRPDAYQLTQALGPRDNNFIAPEVQFLEITEDALFILTSDGLSDNDLLEKYWRTNLLNLISSAANLEKGVRDLIDLANKYNGHDNITAVLMRAKVRPNLEGSKE
;
A
#
# COMPACT_ATOMS: atom_id res chain seq x y z
N MET A 1 -3.10 -27.38 -1.81
CA MET A 1 -1.63 -27.42 -2.06
C MET A 1 -0.96 -26.48 -1.07
N LEU A 2 0.28 -26.75 -0.67
CA LEU A 2 1.06 -25.90 0.21
C LEU A 2 1.94 -24.99 -0.66
N ILE A 3 1.91 -23.71 -0.38
CA ILE A 3 2.84 -22.76 -0.99
C ILE A 3 4.03 -22.57 -0.07
N CYS A 4 5.22 -22.75 -0.59
CA CYS A 4 6.44 -22.53 0.16
C CYS A 4 6.60 -21.04 0.49
N PRO A 5 6.78 -20.62 1.76
CA PRO A 5 6.94 -19.21 2.12
C PRO A 5 8.23 -18.60 1.58
N GLN A 6 9.24 -19.42 1.28
CA GLN A 6 10.53 -18.95 0.76
C GLN A 6 10.61 -18.86 -0.76
N CYS A 7 9.81 -19.66 -1.50
CA CYS A 7 10.01 -19.73 -2.95
C CYS A 7 8.73 -19.81 -3.74
N ASN A 8 7.58 -19.65 -3.10
CA ASN A 8 6.24 -19.72 -3.69
C ASN A 8 5.97 -20.98 -4.56
N PHE A 9 6.82 -22.02 -4.43
CA PHE A 9 6.62 -23.27 -5.15
C PHE A 9 5.43 -24.02 -4.55
N GLU A 10 4.54 -24.48 -5.42
CA GLU A 10 3.38 -25.29 -5.04
C GLU A 10 3.81 -26.72 -4.70
N ASN A 11 3.53 -27.14 -3.48
CA ASN A 11 3.86 -28.46 -2.97
C ASN A 11 2.61 -29.26 -2.66
N PRO A 12 2.63 -30.59 -2.81
CA PRO A 12 1.60 -31.47 -2.25
C PRO A 12 1.42 -31.27 -0.75
N ASN A 13 0.19 -31.39 -0.25
CA ASN A 13 -0.11 -31.21 1.19
C ASN A 13 0.63 -32.22 2.11
N SER A 14 1.11 -33.31 1.56
CA SER A 14 1.86 -34.33 2.30
C SER A 14 3.33 -34.00 2.53
N ASN A 15 3.85 -32.97 1.88
CA ASN A 15 5.26 -32.60 1.95
C ASN A 15 5.59 -31.87 3.25
N LYS A 16 6.67 -32.27 3.90
CA LYS A 16 7.23 -31.59 5.06
C LYS A 16 8.28 -30.54 4.69
N PHE A 17 8.85 -30.69 3.51
CA PHE A 17 9.86 -29.79 2.97
C PHE A 17 9.50 -29.41 1.54
N CYS A 18 9.82 -28.20 1.15
CA CYS A 18 9.63 -27.72 -0.21
C CYS A 18 10.48 -28.53 -1.20
N GLN A 19 9.87 -29.03 -2.27
CA GLN A 19 10.56 -29.81 -3.30
C GLN A 19 11.56 -28.97 -4.10
N ASN A 20 11.35 -27.65 -4.13
CA ASN A 20 12.20 -26.76 -4.91
C ASN A 20 13.38 -26.20 -4.08
N CYS A 21 13.16 -25.69 -2.86
CA CYS A 21 14.21 -25.03 -2.06
C CYS A 21 14.62 -25.76 -0.78
N GLY A 22 13.91 -26.85 -0.40
CA GLY A 22 14.21 -27.60 0.81
C GLY A 22 13.74 -26.96 2.12
N SER A 23 13.07 -25.79 2.09
CA SER A 23 12.57 -25.14 3.31
C SER A 23 11.50 -25.97 4.00
N SER A 24 11.43 -25.87 5.33
CA SER A 24 10.37 -26.52 6.11
C SER A 24 9.00 -25.97 5.72
N LEU A 25 8.03 -26.85 5.54
CA LEU A 25 6.62 -26.53 5.32
C LEU A 25 5.78 -26.84 6.58
N THR A 26 6.42 -27.27 7.67
CA THR A 26 5.79 -27.62 8.95
C THR A 26 6.20 -26.70 10.09
N GLU A 27 7.13 -25.76 9.84
CA GLU A 27 7.63 -24.80 10.80
C GLU A 27 7.65 -23.42 10.17
N LYS A 28 7.49 -22.38 11.00
CA LYS A 28 7.65 -20.99 10.63
C LYS A 28 8.78 -20.34 11.40
N GLU A 29 9.46 -19.38 10.78
CA GLU A 29 10.54 -18.63 11.41
C GLU A 29 9.97 -17.38 12.11
N CYS A 30 10.41 -17.12 13.35
CA CYS A 30 10.07 -15.89 14.04
C CYS A 30 10.72 -14.70 13.32
N GLN A 31 9.92 -13.74 12.88
CA GLN A 31 10.35 -12.57 12.15
C GLN A 31 11.33 -11.69 12.94
N GLN A 32 11.25 -11.71 14.27
CA GLN A 32 12.07 -10.89 15.15
C GLN A 32 13.42 -11.50 15.51
N CYS A 33 13.46 -12.81 15.82
CA CYS A 33 14.66 -13.45 16.35
C CYS A 33 15.16 -14.67 15.55
N GLY A 34 14.49 -15.05 14.46
CA GLY A 34 14.90 -16.14 13.58
C GLY A 34 14.72 -17.56 14.14
N VAL A 35 14.11 -17.72 15.31
CA VAL A 35 13.86 -19.04 15.89
C VAL A 35 12.73 -19.76 15.16
N PHE A 36 12.92 -21.04 14.82
CA PHE A 36 11.87 -21.86 14.20
C PHE A 36 10.81 -22.26 15.23
N LEU A 37 9.55 -22.12 14.83
CA LEU A 37 8.35 -22.38 15.63
C LEU A 37 7.45 -23.34 14.85
N THR A 38 6.65 -24.10 15.57
CA THR A 38 5.58 -24.87 14.92
C THR A 38 4.53 -23.93 14.33
N LEU A 39 3.85 -24.34 13.26
CA LEU A 39 2.87 -23.48 12.56
C LEU A 39 1.72 -23.02 13.47
N ASP A 40 1.38 -23.84 14.48
CA ASP A 40 0.33 -23.57 15.47
C ASP A 40 0.77 -22.69 16.66
N SER A 41 2.03 -22.24 16.70
CA SER A 41 2.53 -21.32 17.73
C SER A 41 2.03 -19.91 17.47
N THR A 42 1.35 -19.30 18.43
CA THR A 42 0.88 -17.92 18.36
C THR A 42 1.98 -16.92 18.73
N GLN A 43 2.92 -17.32 19.59
CA GLN A 43 3.94 -16.45 20.15
C GLN A 43 5.30 -17.14 20.16
N CYS A 44 6.35 -16.38 19.94
CA CYS A 44 7.73 -16.87 19.99
C CYS A 44 8.16 -17.14 21.43
N HIS A 45 8.61 -18.35 21.71
CA HIS A 45 9.10 -18.74 23.04
C HIS A 45 10.45 -18.10 23.41
N SER A 46 11.13 -17.45 22.47
CA SER A 46 12.46 -16.84 22.69
C SER A 46 12.40 -15.33 22.87
N CYS A 47 11.50 -14.63 22.19
CA CYS A 47 11.43 -13.16 22.21
C CYS A 47 10.01 -12.61 22.50
N ASP A 48 9.05 -13.50 22.82
CA ASP A 48 7.65 -13.17 23.12
C ASP A 48 6.89 -12.42 22.00
N THR A 49 7.46 -12.32 20.80
CA THR A 49 6.81 -11.67 19.65
C THR A 49 5.67 -12.54 19.14
N ILE A 50 4.54 -11.91 18.79
CA ILE A 50 3.43 -12.58 18.11
C ILE A 50 3.91 -12.98 16.70
N CYS A 51 3.87 -14.27 16.40
CA CYS A 51 4.38 -14.86 15.16
C CYS A 51 3.26 -15.54 14.35
N SER A 52 2.05 -15.02 14.42
CA SER A 52 0.89 -15.60 13.73
C SER A 52 0.01 -14.52 13.13
N GLU A 53 -0.59 -14.84 12.00
CA GLU A 53 -1.63 -14.00 11.40
C GLU A 53 -2.94 -14.29 12.10
N ILE A 54 -3.50 -13.26 12.73
CA ILE A 54 -4.80 -13.29 13.38
C ILE A 54 -5.82 -12.70 12.41
N TRP A 55 -6.93 -13.39 12.26
CA TRP A 55 -8.02 -12.99 11.40
C TRP A 55 -9.29 -12.74 12.20
N LEU A 56 -10.10 -11.79 11.78
CA LEU A 56 -11.43 -11.56 12.35
C LEU A 56 -12.43 -12.46 11.62
N ALA A 57 -12.97 -13.45 12.33
CA ALA A 57 -14.05 -14.28 11.81
C ALA A 57 -15.41 -13.63 12.10
N ILE A 58 -16.18 -13.37 11.06
CA ILE A 58 -17.57 -12.98 11.14
C ILE A 58 -18.41 -14.24 10.92
N VAL A 59 -19.21 -14.61 11.92
CA VAL A 59 -20.11 -15.77 11.89
C VAL A 59 -21.54 -15.26 11.84
N ILE A 60 -22.23 -15.50 10.73
CA ILE A 60 -23.62 -15.08 10.49
C ILE A 60 -24.50 -16.31 10.53
N LYS A 61 -25.49 -16.36 11.42
CA LYS A 61 -26.46 -17.44 11.54
C LYS A 61 -27.75 -17.07 10.84
N GLU A 62 -28.12 -17.83 9.82
CA GLU A 62 -29.38 -17.64 9.09
C GLU A 62 -30.53 -18.40 9.77
N GLY A 63 -31.71 -17.79 9.80
CA GLY A 63 -32.92 -18.47 10.27
C GLY A 63 -33.40 -19.49 9.25
N ASN A 64 -33.79 -20.67 9.69
CA ASN A 64 -34.47 -21.63 8.84
C ASN A 64 -35.79 -21.03 8.37
N SER A 65 -35.88 -20.67 7.10
CA SER A 65 -37.15 -20.40 6.44
C SER A 65 -37.85 -21.74 6.12
N GLU A 66 -38.27 -22.48 7.13
CA GLU A 66 -39.30 -23.48 6.90
C GLU A 66 -40.58 -22.75 6.59
N VAL A 67 -40.96 -22.76 5.32
CA VAL A 67 -42.35 -22.50 4.90
C VAL A 67 -43.20 -23.56 5.56
N VAL A 68 -43.83 -23.20 6.69
CA VAL A 68 -44.92 -23.99 7.22
C VAL A 68 -46.07 -23.83 6.21
N GLU A 69 -46.16 -24.76 5.28
CA GLU A 69 -47.41 -24.96 4.54
C GLU A 69 -48.45 -25.33 5.57
N VAL A 70 -49.37 -24.41 5.86
CA VAL A 70 -50.56 -24.69 6.64
C VAL A 70 -51.39 -25.70 5.84
N PRO A 71 -51.63 -26.93 6.32
CA PRO A 71 -52.46 -27.87 5.61
C PRO A 71 -53.89 -27.32 5.61
N ASN A 72 -54.52 -27.27 4.45
CA ASN A 72 -55.95 -27.04 4.32
C ASN A 72 -56.73 -28.05 5.18
N GLU A 73 -57.55 -27.54 6.06
CA GLU A 73 -58.56 -28.32 6.76
C GLU A 73 -59.52 -28.92 5.73
N ASP A 74 -59.34 -30.18 5.38
CA ASP A 74 -60.36 -31.12 4.88
C ASP A 74 -59.68 -32.42 4.42
N GLU A 75 -59.29 -33.28 5.39
CA GLU A 75 -59.26 -34.75 5.18
C GLU A 75 -59.18 -35.48 6.52
N GLN A 76 -60.08 -36.44 6.60
CA GLN A 76 -60.44 -37.20 7.80
C GLN A 76 -59.31 -38.12 8.27
N VAL A 77 -59.23 -38.18 9.59
CA VAL A 77 -58.43 -39.04 10.46
C VAL A 77 -58.64 -40.51 10.15
N ASP A 78 -57.56 -41.28 9.98
CA ASP A 78 -57.48 -42.68 10.36
C ASP A 78 -56.33 -42.91 11.34
N CYS A 79 -56.69 -43.59 12.46
CA CYS A 79 -55.80 -43.83 13.60
C CYS A 79 -54.91 -45.06 13.36
N GLY A 80 -53.64 -44.90 13.47
CA GLY A 80 -52.74 -46.06 13.57
C GLY A 80 -51.27 -45.70 13.42
N ASP A 81 -50.54 -45.86 14.56
CA ASP A 81 -49.08 -45.95 14.74
C ASP A 81 -48.37 -44.72 15.30
N GLU A 82 -48.57 -44.52 16.62
CA GLU A 82 -47.53 -43.98 17.51
C GLU A 82 -46.34 -44.94 17.48
N LEU A 83 -45.18 -44.42 17.01
CA LEU A 83 -43.79 -44.83 17.39
C LEU A 83 -42.82 -44.61 16.24
N GLU A 84 -42.53 -43.31 15.87
CA GLU A 84 -41.31 -42.96 15.15
C GLU A 84 -41.06 -41.44 15.05
N LEU A 85 -41.30 -40.70 16.13
CA LEU A 85 -41.07 -39.25 16.18
C LEU A 85 -40.16 -38.82 17.36
N LEU A 86 -39.11 -39.61 17.63
CA LEU A 86 -38.17 -39.31 18.73
C LEU A 86 -36.70 -39.44 18.32
N HIS A 87 -36.31 -39.17 17.09
CA HIS A 87 -34.88 -39.15 16.69
C HIS A 87 -34.53 -38.10 15.64
N LYS A 88 -35.05 -36.89 15.71
CA LYS A 88 -34.61 -35.78 14.84
C LYS A 88 -34.28 -34.47 15.55
N GLU A 89 -34.28 -34.45 16.89
CA GLU A 89 -33.96 -33.18 17.63
C GLU A 89 -32.52 -33.14 18.18
N ASN A 90 -31.64 -34.13 17.91
CA ASN A 90 -30.31 -34.19 18.50
C ASN A 90 -29.16 -33.76 17.57
N SER A 91 -29.44 -33.22 16.38
CA SER A 91 -28.35 -32.77 15.48
C SER A 91 -28.00 -31.30 15.57
N SER A 92 -28.89 -30.45 16.06
CA SER A 92 -28.62 -29.01 16.20
C SER A 92 -27.91 -28.65 17.53
N GLU A 93 -28.22 -29.36 18.63
CA GLU A 93 -27.55 -29.10 19.91
C GLU A 93 -26.09 -29.57 19.96
N GLN A 94 -25.71 -30.61 19.19
CA GLN A 94 -24.34 -31.11 19.16
C GLN A 94 -23.35 -30.19 18.40
N VAL A 95 -23.80 -29.29 17.56
CA VAL A 95 -22.93 -28.36 16.79
C VAL A 95 -22.46 -27.19 17.65
N PHE A 96 -23.28 -26.74 18.63
CA PHE A 96 -22.99 -25.52 19.39
C PHE A 96 -22.00 -25.71 20.54
N HIS A 97 -21.83 -26.90 21.11
CA HIS A 97 -20.78 -27.19 22.10
C HIS A 97 -19.35 -27.20 21.52
N GLN A 98 -19.19 -26.91 20.21
CA GLN A 98 -17.89 -26.95 19.52
C GLN A 98 -17.20 -25.58 19.38
N PHE A 99 -17.86 -24.46 19.71
CA PHE A 99 -17.30 -23.12 19.46
C PHE A 99 -16.77 -22.44 20.72
N GLU A 100 -15.94 -23.15 21.47
CA GLU A 100 -15.18 -22.62 22.60
C GLU A 100 -13.77 -22.17 22.18
N ALA A 101 -13.15 -21.30 22.97
CA ALA A 101 -11.78 -20.89 22.77
C ALA A 101 -10.86 -22.14 22.70
N GLY A 102 -10.01 -22.20 21.67
CA GLY A 102 -9.12 -23.34 21.40
C GLY A 102 -9.70 -24.41 20.48
N SER A 103 -11.00 -24.39 20.16
CA SER A 103 -11.61 -25.25 19.13
C SER A 103 -11.35 -24.69 17.72
N TYR A 104 -11.65 -25.51 16.69
CA TYR A 104 -11.50 -25.09 15.30
C TYR A 104 -12.83 -24.69 14.69
N LEU A 105 -12.81 -23.58 13.93
CA LEU A 105 -13.99 -23.05 13.25
C LEU A 105 -14.34 -23.82 11.98
N ASP A 106 -13.37 -24.57 11.43
CA ASP A 106 -13.50 -25.35 10.21
C ASP A 106 -13.21 -26.85 10.44
N SER A 107 -13.74 -27.69 9.56
CA SER A 107 -13.53 -29.15 9.61
C SER A 107 -12.11 -29.61 9.28
N GLN A 108 -11.30 -28.74 8.67
CA GLN A 108 -9.91 -29.03 8.29
C GLN A 108 -8.90 -28.72 9.40
N GLN A 109 -9.38 -28.22 10.55
CA GLN A 109 -8.55 -27.81 11.69
C GLN A 109 -7.49 -26.77 11.31
N ARG A 110 -7.89 -25.83 10.45
CA ARG A 110 -7.03 -24.73 10.01
C ARG A 110 -7.19 -23.52 10.90
N TYR A 111 -8.44 -23.10 11.18
CA TYR A 111 -8.75 -21.85 11.86
C TYR A 111 -9.14 -22.09 13.31
N LYS A 112 -8.18 -21.86 14.21
CA LYS A 112 -8.33 -22.07 15.66
C LYS A 112 -8.89 -20.81 16.32
N MET A 113 -9.95 -20.95 17.07
CA MET A 113 -10.59 -19.85 17.80
C MET A 113 -9.74 -19.40 19.00
N LEU A 114 -9.51 -18.11 19.12
CA LEU A 114 -8.83 -17.51 20.28
C LEU A 114 -9.83 -17.15 21.38
N GLU A 115 -11.09 -16.93 21.02
CA GLU A 115 -12.20 -16.55 21.91
C GLU A 115 -13.40 -17.45 21.64
N SER A 116 -14.26 -17.64 22.65
CA SER A 116 -15.51 -18.37 22.50
C SER A 116 -16.58 -17.50 21.83
N LEU A 117 -17.48 -18.10 21.04
CA LEU A 117 -18.65 -17.37 20.56
C LEU A 117 -19.50 -16.87 21.75
N PRO A 118 -20.09 -15.67 21.65
CA PRO A 118 -20.95 -15.14 22.72
C PRO A 118 -22.16 -16.06 22.97
N THR A 119 -22.53 -16.26 24.24
CA THR A 119 -23.62 -17.14 24.65
C THR A 119 -24.99 -16.80 24.06
N PHE A 120 -25.23 -15.50 23.72
CA PHE A 120 -26.46 -15.08 23.05
C PHE A 120 -26.58 -15.63 21.62
N PHE A 121 -25.46 -15.97 20.99
CA PHE A 121 -25.43 -16.50 19.62
C PHE A 121 -26.06 -17.90 19.52
N GLU A 122 -26.01 -18.67 20.59
CA GLU A 122 -26.57 -20.03 20.62
C GLU A 122 -28.10 -20.03 20.42
N ASN A 123 -28.81 -19.09 21.05
CA ASN A 123 -30.29 -19.06 21.15
C ASN A 123 -30.98 -18.10 20.21
N ALA A 124 -30.26 -17.27 19.49
CA ALA A 124 -30.83 -16.25 18.62
C ALA A 124 -30.80 -16.69 17.14
N VAL A 125 -31.80 -16.25 16.39
CA VAL A 125 -31.97 -16.47 14.95
C VAL A 125 -31.64 -15.17 14.24
N ASN A 126 -31.02 -15.23 13.07
CA ASN A 126 -30.53 -14.06 12.32
C ASN A 126 -29.60 -13.18 13.15
N THR A 127 -28.62 -13.81 13.75
CA THR A 127 -27.60 -13.14 14.58
C THR A 127 -26.23 -13.29 13.98
N GLU A 128 -25.40 -12.36 14.37
CA GLU A 128 -24.02 -12.27 13.96
C GLU A 128 -23.10 -12.17 15.17
N ALA A 129 -21.93 -12.79 15.08
CA ALA A 129 -20.86 -12.70 16.07
C ALA A 129 -19.51 -12.56 15.38
N CYS A 130 -18.59 -11.82 16.04
CA CYS A 130 -17.21 -11.69 15.61
C CYS A 130 -16.31 -12.36 16.64
N VAL A 131 -15.33 -13.16 16.17
CA VAL A 131 -14.32 -13.80 17.01
C VAL A 131 -12.97 -13.77 16.32
N LYS A 132 -11.90 -13.66 17.11
CA LYS A 132 -10.54 -13.76 16.58
C LYS A 132 -10.16 -15.22 16.37
N VAL A 133 -9.61 -15.50 15.20
CA VAL A 133 -9.12 -16.82 14.84
C VAL A 133 -7.67 -16.75 14.38
N PHE A 134 -6.98 -17.86 14.54
CA PHE A 134 -5.60 -18.02 14.18
C PHE A 134 -5.46 -19.09 13.09
N ASP A 135 -4.73 -18.78 12.01
CA ASP A 135 -4.46 -19.74 10.93
C ASP A 135 -3.30 -20.66 11.30
N CYS A 136 -3.61 -21.95 11.60
CA CYS A 136 -2.64 -23.00 11.89
C CYS A 136 -1.97 -23.56 10.64
N GLN A 137 -2.43 -23.19 9.43
CA GLN A 137 -1.92 -23.68 8.15
C GLN A 137 -1.68 -22.53 7.16
N PRO A 138 -0.87 -21.53 7.53
CA PRO A 138 -0.71 -20.29 6.75
C PRO A 138 -0.12 -20.53 5.35
N TYR A 139 0.54 -21.67 5.13
CA TYR A 139 1.11 -22.04 3.83
C TYR A 139 0.11 -22.71 2.88
N GLN A 140 -1.09 -23.00 3.34
CA GLN A 140 -2.15 -23.53 2.49
C GLN A 140 -2.92 -22.40 1.84
N VAL A 141 -3.01 -22.44 0.51
CA VAL A 141 -3.83 -21.46 -0.25
C VAL A 141 -5.29 -21.61 0.15
N SER A 142 -5.94 -20.50 0.48
CA SER A 142 -7.40 -20.50 0.65
C SER A 142 -8.08 -20.64 -0.70
N PRO A 143 -9.30 -21.22 -0.77
CA PRO A 143 -10.08 -21.28 -1.98
C PRO A 143 -10.29 -19.90 -2.62
N ILE A 144 -10.52 -18.88 -1.81
CA ILE A 144 -10.71 -17.49 -2.29
C ILE A 144 -9.42 -16.94 -2.88
N ASN A 145 -8.27 -17.12 -2.22
CA ASN A 145 -6.99 -16.67 -2.76
C ASN A 145 -6.64 -17.37 -4.08
N ALA A 146 -6.99 -18.65 -4.22
CA ALA A 146 -6.83 -19.39 -5.48
C ALA A 146 -7.69 -18.81 -6.61
N MET A 147 -8.90 -18.35 -6.31
CA MET A 147 -9.80 -17.70 -7.27
C MET A 147 -9.30 -16.29 -7.66
N LEU A 148 -8.85 -15.51 -6.70
CA LEU A 148 -8.30 -14.15 -6.95
C LEU A 148 -7.01 -14.18 -7.78
N ALA A 149 -6.16 -15.21 -7.60
CA ALA A 149 -4.92 -15.36 -8.33
C ALA A 149 -5.13 -15.74 -9.82
N ASN A 150 -6.25 -16.40 -10.19
CA ASN A 150 -6.54 -16.87 -11.54
C ASN A 150 -7.99 -16.58 -11.97
N PRO A 151 -8.34 -15.32 -12.27
CA PRO A 151 -9.71 -14.97 -12.66
C PRO A 151 -10.18 -15.62 -13.99
N GLN A 152 -9.25 -16.15 -14.81
CA GLN A 152 -9.60 -16.86 -16.06
C GLN A 152 -10.04 -18.31 -15.88
N LEU A 153 -9.76 -18.92 -14.72
CA LEU A 153 -10.21 -20.28 -14.41
C LEU A 153 -11.69 -20.34 -14.03
N SER A 154 -12.27 -19.24 -13.58
CA SER A 154 -13.70 -19.13 -13.28
C SER A 154 -14.58 -19.08 -14.53
N ALA A 155 -14.04 -18.66 -15.69
CA ALA A 155 -14.81 -18.52 -16.93
C ALA A 155 -14.80 -19.77 -17.83
N SER A 156 -13.91 -20.74 -17.61
CA SER A 156 -13.69 -21.86 -18.55
C SER A 156 -13.90 -23.27 -17.99
N SER A 157 -14.14 -23.41 -16.69
CA SER A 157 -14.45 -24.72 -16.11
C SER A 157 -15.94 -24.80 -15.73
N ASN A 158 -16.61 -25.86 -16.21
CA ASN A 158 -17.96 -26.27 -15.80
C ASN A 158 -18.05 -26.66 -14.30
N THR A 159 -17.47 -25.85 -13.41
CA THR A 159 -17.49 -26.02 -11.95
C THR A 159 -18.49 -25.04 -11.34
N SER A 160 -19.77 -25.15 -11.77
CA SER A 160 -20.91 -24.52 -11.08
C SER A 160 -21.06 -24.96 -9.59
N VAL A 161 -20.32 -25.98 -9.19
CA VAL A 161 -20.37 -26.56 -7.82
C VAL A 161 -19.51 -25.78 -6.81
N ALA A 162 -18.55 -24.98 -7.24
CA ALA A 162 -17.66 -24.25 -6.32
C ALA A 162 -18.22 -22.84 -5.98
N GLU A 163 -18.88 -22.19 -6.94
CA GLU A 163 -19.46 -20.86 -6.73
C GLU A 163 -20.69 -20.88 -5.78
N ASP A 164 -21.44 -22.00 -5.74
CA ASP A 164 -22.60 -22.15 -4.85
C ASP A 164 -22.21 -22.36 -3.37
N LYS A 165 -20.91 -22.58 -3.06
CA LYS A 165 -20.41 -22.77 -1.70
C LYS A 165 -19.87 -21.50 -1.04
N ILE A 166 -19.70 -20.42 -1.80
CA ILE A 166 -19.23 -19.15 -1.26
C ILE A 166 -20.42 -18.38 -0.71
N PRO A 167 -20.37 -17.93 0.57
CA PRO A 167 -21.40 -17.11 1.15
C PRO A 167 -21.73 -15.89 0.29
N SER A 168 -23.02 -15.53 0.17
CA SER A 168 -23.46 -14.43 -0.67
C SER A 168 -22.75 -13.12 -0.30
N PHE A 169 -22.60 -12.87 0.98
CA PHE A 169 -21.95 -11.65 1.49
C PHE A 169 -20.44 -11.64 1.26
N ALA A 170 -19.77 -12.78 1.21
CA ALA A 170 -18.34 -12.87 0.85
C ALA A 170 -18.09 -12.40 -0.60
N LYS A 171 -19.07 -12.54 -1.50
CA LYS A 171 -18.97 -12.06 -2.89
C LYS A 171 -18.80 -10.54 -2.98
N THR A 172 -19.41 -9.79 -2.07
CA THR A 172 -19.24 -8.33 -1.97
C THR A 172 -17.81 -7.96 -1.60
N TYR A 173 -17.19 -8.63 -0.63
CA TYR A 173 -15.79 -8.43 -0.29
C TYR A 173 -14.85 -8.77 -1.46
N ILE A 174 -15.14 -9.85 -2.18
CA ILE A 174 -14.35 -10.25 -3.35
C ILE A 174 -14.45 -9.18 -4.46
N ALA A 175 -15.65 -8.66 -4.73
CA ALA A 175 -15.84 -7.60 -5.71
C ALA A 175 -15.12 -6.30 -5.33
N LEU A 176 -15.07 -5.97 -4.04
CA LEU A 176 -14.41 -4.79 -3.50
C LEU A 176 -12.91 -4.97 -3.23
N GLN A 177 -12.33 -6.16 -3.48
CA GLN A 177 -10.92 -6.45 -3.18
C GLN A 177 -9.95 -5.54 -3.94
N ALA A 178 -10.32 -5.03 -5.13
CA ALA A 178 -9.53 -4.06 -5.88
C ALA A 178 -9.39 -2.70 -5.16
N TYR A 179 -10.26 -2.41 -4.20
CA TYR A 179 -10.32 -1.15 -3.45
C TYR A 179 -9.83 -1.29 -2.00
N CYS A 180 -9.08 -2.35 -1.67
CA CYS A 180 -8.52 -2.53 -0.32
C CYS A 180 -7.59 -1.36 0.08
N ASN A 181 -6.94 -0.72 -0.89
CA ASN A 181 -6.14 0.49 -0.71
C ASN A 181 -6.95 1.73 -0.27
N LEU A 182 -8.28 1.71 -0.43
CA LEU A 182 -9.18 2.76 0.06
C LEU A 182 -9.76 2.44 1.44
N GLY A 183 -9.20 1.47 2.15
CA GLY A 183 -9.64 1.13 3.51
C GLY A 183 -10.66 0.00 3.60
N ILE A 184 -11.01 -0.68 2.51
CA ILE A 184 -11.82 -1.89 2.53
C ILE A 184 -11.00 -3.04 3.14
N PRO A 185 -11.53 -3.82 4.11
CA PRO A 185 -10.77 -4.92 4.73
C PRO A 185 -10.54 -6.07 3.76
N LEU A 186 -9.34 -6.67 3.84
CA LEU A 186 -8.97 -7.84 3.07
C LEU A 186 -9.79 -9.05 3.52
N ILE A 187 -10.33 -9.81 2.53
CA ILE A 187 -10.92 -11.10 2.79
C ILE A 187 -9.86 -12.19 2.65
N HIS A 188 -9.72 -13.05 3.67
CA HIS A 188 -8.79 -14.17 3.69
C HIS A 188 -9.45 -15.46 3.22
N ASP A 189 -10.61 -15.79 3.78
CA ASP A 189 -11.36 -17.00 3.42
C ASP A 189 -12.85 -16.84 3.74
N ALA A 190 -13.70 -17.71 3.17
CA ALA A 190 -15.12 -17.78 3.51
C ALA A 190 -15.71 -19.14 3.14
N TRP A 191 -16.65 -19.64 3.95
CA TRP A 191 -17.37 -20.89 3.71
C TRP A 191 -18.73 -20.90 4.41
N GLN A 192 -19.54 -21.86 4.03
CA GLN A 192 -20.82 -22.14 4.69
C GLN A 192 -20.68 -23.40 5.56
N LEU A 193 -21.11 -23.32 6.82
CA LEU A 193 -21.15 -24.42 7.77
C LEU A 193 -22.58 -24.56 8.32
N ALA A 194 -23.31 -25.59 7.87
CA ALA A 194 -24.71 -25.79 8.18
C ALA A 194 -25.56 -24.53 7.80
N ASN A 195 -26.20 -23.88 8.79
CA ASN A 195 -26.97 -22.65 8.63
C ASN A 195 -26.16 -21.39 8.98
N MET A 196 -24.84 -21.49 9.01
CA MET A 196 -23.94 -20.37 9.31
C MET A 196 -23.07 -20.03 8.11
N GLN A 197 -22.93 -18.75 7.83
CA GLN A 197 -21.93 -18.21 6.92
C GLN A 197 -20.73 -17.71 7.74
N ILE A 198 -19.53 -18.07 7.32
CA ILE A 198 -18.29 -17.68 7.98
C ILE A 198 -17.42 -16.91 6.98
N ILE A 199 -16.93 -15.77 7.40
CA ILE A 199 -16.06 -14.89 6.59
C ILE A 199 -14.87 -14.50 7.45
N LEU A 200 -13.67 -14.67 6.94
CA LEU A 200 -12.42 -14.27 7.60
C LEU A 200 -11.88 -13.00 6.96
N LEU A 201 -11.72 -11.97 7.76
CA LEU A 201 -11.21 -10.68 7.37
C LEU A 201 -9.92 -10.34 8.10
N GLU A 202 -9.15 -9.42 7.54
CA GLU A 202 -8.07 -8.75 8.24
C GLU A 202 -8.55 -8.20 9.59
N ASP A 203 -7.84 -8.55 10.68
CA ASP A 203 -8.18 -8.05 12.01
C ASP A 203 -7.69 -6.61 12.21
N ARG A 204 -8.63 -5.68 12.28
CA ARG A 204 -8.42 -4.26 12.52
C ARG A 204 -8.95 -3.82 13.89
N SER A 205 -9.23 -4.75 14.80
CA SER A 205 -9.86 -4.47 16.09
C SER A 205 -8.98 -3.62 17.01
N GLU A 206 -7.65 -3.71 16.86
CA GLU A 206 -6.69 -2.92 17.63
C GLU A 206 -6.34 -1.56 16.98
N TRP A 207 -6.89 -1.27 15.80
CA TRP A 207 -6.67 0.02 15.15
C TRP A 207 -7.44 1.12 15.86
N LEU A 208 -6.89 2.34 15.84
CA LEU A 208 -7.48 3.51 16.48
C LEU A 208 -8.87 3.82 15.89
N TYR A 209 -9.84 4.13 16.74
CA TYR A 209 -11.14 4.62 16.28
C TYR A 209 -11.04 6.05 15.74
N LEU A 210 -11.74 6.34 14.66
CA LEU A 210 -11.81 7.71 14.15
C LEU A 210 -12.34 8.69 15.22
N SER A 211 -13.30 8.28 16.05
CA SER A 211 -13.85 9.07 17.15
C SER A 211 -12.81 9.45 18.23
N GLU A 212 -11.84 8.57 18.49
CA GLU A 212 -10.75 8.85 19.43
C GLU A 212 -9.80 9.91 18.87
N LEU A 213 -9.52 9.87 17.57
CA LEU A 213 -8.72 10.90 16.91
C LEU A 213 -9.43 12.26 16.96
N TRP A 214 -10.75 12.28 16.84
CA TRP A 214 -11.56 13.50 16.94
C TRP A 214 -11.53 14.14 18.31
N GLN A 215 -11.34 13.37 19.36
CA GLN A 215 -11.20 13.87 20.76
C GLN A 215 -9.80 14.46 21.02
N ASN A 216 -8.83 14.19 20.15
CA ASN A 216 -7.49 14.71 20.32
C ASN A 216 -7.39 16.17 19.83
N ASP A 217 -7.11 17.11 20.72
CA ASP A 217 -6.92 18.54 20.40
C ASP A 217 -5.82 18.80 19.35
N ALA A 218 -4.91 17.84 19.15
CA ALA A 218 -3.86 17.94 18.15
C ALA A 218 -4.35 17.71 16.72
N THR A 219 -5.56 17.16 16.51
CA THR A 219 -6.14 16.96 15.16
C THR A 219 -6.55 18.29 14.57
N THR A 220 -5.97 18.66 13.44
CA THR A 220 -6.20 19.96 12.80
C THR A 220 -7.49 19.99 11.96
N SER A 221 -7.98 21.18 11.65
CA SER A 221 -9.12 21.36 10.74
C SER A 221 -8.86 20.77 9.36
N LEU A 222 -7.63 20.90 8.85
CA LEU A 222 -7.23 20.36 7.56
C LEU A 222 -7.26 18.81 7.58
N GLN A 223 -6.84 18.18 8.68
CA GLN A 223 -6.91 16.73 8.83
C GLN A 223 -8.36 16.22 8.90
N ILE A 224 -9.25 16.98 9.54
CA ILE A 224 -10.70 16.70 9.56
C ILE A 224 -11.26 16.69 8.14
N VAL A 225 -10.97 17.75 7.36
CA VAL A 225 -11.40 17.84 5.95
C VAL A 225 -10.86 16.69 5.12
N HIS A 226 -9.61 16.27 5.38
CA HIS A 226 -9.01 15.11 4.70
C HIS A 226 -9.78 13.81 4.97
N TYR A 227 -10.15 13.51 6.22
CA TYR A 227 -10.98 12.33 6.50
C TYR A 227 -12.36 12.39 5.85
N PHE A 228 -12.97 13.57 5.83
CA PHE A 228 -14.25 13.75 5.14
C PHE A 228 -14.10 13.51 3.63
N TYR A 229 -13.01 13.96 3.06
CA TYR A 229 -12.69 13.68 1.66
C TYR A 229 -12.50 12.19 1.40
N GLN A 230 -11.77 11.46 2.24
CA GLN A 230 -11.64 10.01 2.14
C GLN A 230 -12.98 9.29 2.25
N MET A 231 -13.90 9.79 3.12
CA MET A 231 -15.26 9.23 3.23
C MET A 231 -16.04 9.39 1.92
N THR A 232 -15.87 10.47 1.17
CA THR A 232 -16.55 10.63 -0.12
C THR A 232 -16.06 9.65 -1.17
N HIS A 233 -14.79 9.26 -1.15
CA HIS A 233 -14.27 8.22 -2.02
C HIS A 233 -14.79 6.83 -1.64
N LEU A 234 -14.84 6.52 -0.35
CA LEU A 234 -15.45 5.28 0.13
C LEU A 234 -16.93 5.20 -0.23
N TRP A 235 -17.65 6.34 -0.19
CA TRP A 235 -19.04 6.41 -0.60
C TRP A 235 -19.23 5.90 -2.02
N ASP A 236 -18.48 6.43 -2.99
CA ASP A 236 -18.58 6.06 -4.40
C ASP A 236 -18.28 4.57 -4.66
N VAL A 237 -17.42 3.98 -3.83
CA VAL A 237 -17.04 2.56 -3.94
C VAL A 237 -18.09 1.65 -3.31
N LEU A 238 -18.74 2.08 -2.21
CA LEU A 238 -19.70 1.28 -1.45
C LEU A 238 -21.11 1.35 -2.03
N GLU A 239 -21.51 2.48 -2.61
CA GLU A 239 -22.85 2.72 -3.14
C GLU A 239 -23.30 1.68 -4.17
N PRO A 240 -22.49 1.30 -5.19
CA PRO A 240 -22.87 0.27 -6.18
C PRO A 240 -23.06 -1.13 -5.60
N HIS A 241 -22.57 -1.35 -4.37
CA HIS A 241 -22.59 -2.65 -3.69
C HIS A 241 -23.59 -2.72 -2.53
N ASP A 242 -24.45 -1.72 -2.37
CA ASP A 242 -25.43 -1.63 -1.27
C ASP A 242 -24.79 -1.82 0.13
N CYS A 243 -23.65 -1.13 0.39
CA CYS A 243 -22.87 -1.26 1.64
C CYS A 243 -22.56 0.10 2.30
N LEU A 244 -23.33 1.15 2.01
CA LEU A 244 -23.13 2.50 2.54
C LEU A 244 -23.25 2.55 4.07
N GLN A 245 -24.04 1.65 4.67
CA GLN A 245 -24.16 1.53 6.12
C GLN A 245 -22.82 1.28 6.81
N SER A 246 -21.86 0.66 6.11
CA SER A 246 -20.50 0.44 6.60
C SER A 246 -19.76 1.74 6.93
N LEU A 247 -20.02 2.80 6.17
CA LEU A 247 -19.44 4.12 6.36
C LEU A 247 -20.21 4.97 7.39
N LEU A 248 -21.48 4.66 7.63
CA LEU A 248 -22.36 5.42 8.49
C LEU A 248 -22.36 4.96 9.96
N ASP A 249 -21.58 3.94 10.29
CA ASP A 249 -21.39 3.46 11.66
C ASP A 249 -20.03 3.91 12.22
N LEU A 250 -20.03 4.83 13.19
CA LEU A 250 -18.79 5.34 13.83
C LEU A 250 -17.96 4.23 14.48
N SER A 251 -18.59 3.18 14.97
CA SER A 251 -17.90 2.05 15.58
C SER A 251 -17.13 1.19 14.56
N ASN A 252 -17.42 1.37 13.28
CA ASN A 252 -16.78 0.67 12.17
C ASN A 252 -15.58 1.43 11.56
N LEU A 253 -15.46 2.72 11.88
CA LEU A 253 -14.41 3.59 11.31
C LEU A 253 -13.12 3.47 12.10
N ARG A 254 -12.05 3.06 11.40
CA ARG A 254 -10.71 2.85 11.94
C ARG A 254 -9.72 3.78 11.25
N ILE A 255 -8.60 4.00 11.92
CA ILE A 255 -7.44 4.71 11.38
C ILE A 255 -6.27 3.73 11.37
N ASP A 256 -5.66 3.56 10.21
CA ASP A 256 -4.49 2.71 10.05
C ASP A 256 -3.21 3.39 10.58
N GLU A 257 -2.08 2.66 10.51
CA GLU A 257 -0.77 3.20 10.92
C GLU A 257 -0.29 4.38 10.05
N ASP A 258 -0.82 4.51 8.82
CA ASP A 258 -0.53 5.58 7.87
C ASP A 258 -1.48 6.78 8.03
N GLN A 259 -2.32 6.77 9.08
CA GLN A 259 -3.36 7.76 9.35
C GLN A 259 -4.39 7.89 8.21
N SER A 260 -4.65 6.80 7.49
CA SER A 260 -5.71 6.72 6.51
C SER A 260 -6.97 6.11 7.12
N LEU A 261 -8.13 6.56 6.62
CA LEU A 261 -9.42 6.01 7.03
C LEU A 261 -9.60 4.59 6.52
N ALA A 262 -10.12 3.71 7.37
CA ALA A 262 -10.39 2.33 7.05
C ALA A 262 -11.69 1.84 7.68
N LEU A 263 -12.30 0.84 7.08
CA LEU A 263 -13.47 0.15 7.63
C LEU A 263 -13.02 -1.13 8.34
N GLN A 264 -13.63 -1.45 9.48
CA GLN A 264 -13.39 -2.74 10.12
C GLN A 264 -14.06 -3.88 9.34
N ARG A 265 -15.26 -3.62 8.78
CA ARG A 265 -16.06 -4.61 8.04
C ARG A 265 -17.07 -3.92 7.13
N LEU A 266 -17.74 -4.70 6.29
CA LEU A 266 -18.86 -4.24 5.50
C LEU A 266 -20.18 -4.58 6.21
N TYR A 267 -21.15 -3.68 6.07
CA TYR A 267 -22.54 -3.87 6.47
C TYR A 267 -23.43 -3.69 5.24
N PRO A 268 -24.31 -4.66 4.92
CA PRO A 268 -25.26 -4.50 3.83
C PRO A 268 -26.30 -3.47 4.19
N ASP A 269 -26.73 -2.68 3.23
CA ASP A 269 -27.85 -1.77 3.37
C ASP A 269 -29.14 -2.56 3.55
N ILE A 270 -29.91 -2.27 4.60
CA ILE A 270 -31.10 -3.02 4.94
C ILE A 270 -32.20 -2.66 3.95
N ARG A 271 -32.36 -3.45 2.90
CA ARG A 271 -33.57 -3.42 2.07
C ARG A 271 -34.69 -4.14 2.85
N LYS A 272 -35.66 -3.40 3.39
CA LYS A 272 -36.85 -3.99 3.99
C LYS A 272 -37.72 -4.61 2.89
N GLU A 273 -37.51 -5.89 2.57
CA GLU A 273 -38.47 -6.69 1.86
C GLU A 273 -39.67 -6.93 2.78
N SER A 274 -40.60 -5.99 2.85
CA SER A 274 -41.87 -6.23 3.50
C SER A 274 -42.88 -6.74 2.48
N LYS A 275 -43.06 -8.07 2.44
CA LYS A 275 -44.32 -8.64 1.97
C LYS A 275 -45.42 -8.34 3.03
N ALA A 276 -46.43 -7.60 2.59
CA ALA A 276 -47.71 -7.39 3.24
C ALA A 276 -47.78 -6.51 4.51
N SER A 277 -47.92 -5.20 4.31
CA SER A 277 -48.97 -4.37 4.92
C SER A 277 -48.92 -2.96 4.32
N PHE A 278 -50.13 -2.43 4.03
CA PHE A 278 -50.38 -1.10 3.49
C PHE A 278 -49.97 -0.01 4.49
N GLN A 279 -48.68 0.35 4.52
CA GLN A 279 -48.20 1.61 5.07
C GLN A 279 -47.00 2.08 4.22
N LYS A 280 -47.17 3.29 3.72
CA LYS A 280 -46.22 4.07 2.95
C LYS A 280 -44.99 4.32 3.82
N TYR A 281 -43.96 3.47 3.70
CA TYR A 281 -42.62 3.70 4.26
C TYR A 281 -41.73 4.23 3.15
N SER A 282 -41.00 5.29 3.48
CA SER A 282 -39.97 5.91 2.65
C SER A 282 -38.94 4.87 2.20
N ASP A 283 -38.51 4.96 0.95
CA ASP A 283 -37.30 4.31 0.42
C ASP A 283 -36.09 4.91 1.16
N ASP A 284 -35.74 4.33 2.32
CA ASP A 284 -34.61 4.79 3.13
C ASP A 284 -33.30 4.13 2.67
N THR A 285 -32.93 4.34 1.41
CA THR A 285 -31.53 4.13 1.00
C THR A 285 -30.69 5.28 1.57
N PRO A 286 -29.48 4.98 2.13
CA PRO A 286 -28.60 6.03 2.63
C PRO A 286 -28.31 7.10 1.58
N THR A 287 -28.25 8.33 2.03
CA THR A 287 -28.02 9.53 1.18
C THR A 287 -26.81 10.32 1.67
N ILE A 288 -26.27 11.18 0.83
CA ILE A 288 -25.17 12.09 1.22
C ILE A 288 -25.52 12.94 2.46
N LYS A 289 -26.81 13.18 2.70
CA LYS A 289 -27.28 13.85 3.91
C LYS A 289 -26.98 13.06 5.18
N ASP A 290 -27.07 11.72 5.13
CA ASP A 290 -26.78 10.85 6.26
C ASP A 290 -25.31 10.88 6.62
N LEU A 291 -24.42 11.02 5.62
CA LEU A 291 -22.99 11.29 5.83
C LEU A 291 -22.78 12.63 6.57
N GLY A 292 -23.50 13.68 6.19
CA GLY A 292 -23.48 14.96 6.91
C GLY A 292 -23.95 14.84 8.37
N GLN A 293 -24.95 14.01 8.64
CA GLN A 293 -25.42 13.72 10.00
C GLN A 293 -24.38 12.98 10.84
N LEU A 294 -23.67 12.02 10.23
CA LEU A 294 -22.54 11.33 10.85
C LEU A 294 -21.44 12.32 11.25
N TRP A 295 -21.08 13.25 10.37
CA TRP A 295 -20.07 14.28 10.66
C TRP A 295 -20.51 15.17 11.81
N GLN A 296 -21.79 15.59 11.85
CA GLN A 296 -22.32 16.32 12.98
C GLN A 296 -22.26 15.53 14.29
N ALA A 297 -22.49 14.20 14.24
CA ALA A 297 -22.34 13.33 15.40
C ALA A 297 -20.92 13.30 15.91
N LEU A 298 -19.90 13.18 15.02
CA LEU A 298 -18.47 13.25 15.40
C LEU A 298 -18.11 14.54 16.16
N PHE A 299 -18.58 15.70 15.66
CA PHE A 299 -18.34 16.97 16.37
C PHE A 299 -19.07 17.07 17.70
N ARG A 300 -20.26 16.51 17.80
CA ARG A 300 -21.05 16.51 19.04
C ARG A 300 -20.42 15.63 20.11
N GLU A 301 -20.00 14.42 19.75
CA GLU A 301 -19.38 13.48 20.68
C GLU A 301 -18.04 13.96 21.20
N SER A 302 -17.24 14.58 20.33
CA SER A 302 -15.93 15.12 20.68
C SER A 302 -16.00 16.50 21.36
N GLN A 303 -17.17 17.13 21.46
CA GLN A 303 -17.36 18.51 21.97
C GLN A 303 -16.54 19.55 21.21
N ARG A 304 -16.17 19.27 19.97
CA ARG A 304 -15.32 20.12 19.14
C ARG A 304 -16.14 21.21 18.47
N THR A 305 -15.58 22.42 18.40
CA THR A 305 -16.22 23.53 17.71
C THR A 305 -16.03 23.35 16.19
N GLN A 306 -17.11 23.47 15.43
CA GLN A 306 -17.05 23.53 13.99
C GLN A 306 -16.49 24.89 13.55
N PHE A 307 -15.70 24.91 12.50
CA PHE A 307 -15.16 26.15 11.93
C PHE A 307 -16.01 26.64 10.74
N GLY A 308 -15.88 27.94 10.37
CA GLY A 308 -16.80 28.66 9.50
C GLY A 308 -17.22 27.98 8.22
N SER A 309 -16.27 27.66 7.31
CA SER A 309 -16.56 27.03 6.01
C SER A 309 -17.14 25.63 6.15
N LEU A 310 -16.73 24.87 7.17
CA LEU A 310 -17.27 23.53 7.43
C LEU A 310 -18.71 23.59 7.98
N LEU A 311 -19.03 24.61 8.77
CA LEU A 311 -20.39 24.84 9.26
C LEU A 311 -21.35 25.12 8.11
N GLU A 312 -20.93 25.93 7.13
CA GLU A 312 -21.69 26.23 5.92
C GLU A 312 -21.89 24.95 5.08
N LEU A 313 -20.84 24.14 4.89
CA LEU A 313 -20.90 22.87 4.20
C LEU A 313 -21.95 21.92 4.83
N MET A 314 -21.95 21.81 6.15
CA MET A 314 -22.93 20.97 6.87
C MET A 314 -24.36 21.51 6.73
N GLY A 315 -24.53 22.84 6.70
CA GLY A 315 -25.83 23.46 6.43
C GLY A 315 -26.33 23.15 5.03
N ASN A 316 -25.47 23.18 4.02
CA ASN A 316 -25.79 22.87 2.63
C ASN A 316 -26.12 21.39 2.43
N LEU A 317 -25.48 20.49 3.18
CA LEU A 317 -25.83 19.06 3.21
C LEU A 317 -27.21 18.84 3.85
N GLU A 318 -27.49 19.52 4.96
CA GLU A 318 -28.79 19.38 5.65
C GLU A 318 -29.93 19.95 4.85
N SER A 319 -29.73 21.08 4.15
CA SER A 319 -30.72 21.70 3.27
C SER A 319 -30.95 20.91 1.97
N GLY A 320 -30.02 20.02 1.59
CA GLY A 320 -30.05 19.28 0.34
C GLY A 320 -29.54 20.07 -0.88
N GLU A 321 -28.83 21.18 -0.67
CA GLU A 321 -28.15 21.93 -1.75
C GLU A 321 -27.00 21.11 -2.31
N ILE A 322 -26.34 20.28 -1.48
CA ILE A 322 -25.36 19.27 -1.89
C ILE A 322 -26.06 17.92 -1.88
N ALA A 323 -26.22 17.32 -3.03
CA ALA A 323 -26.96 16.08 -3.23
C ALA A 323 -26.08 14.91 -3.73
N THR A 324 -24.86 15.18 -4.18
CA THR A 324 -23.94 14.17 -4.75
C THR A 324 -22.59 14.18 -4.05
N SER A 325 -21.90 13.02 -4.04
CA SER A 325 -20.54 12.87 -3.52
C SER A 325 -19.54 13.76 -4.25
N GLU A 326 -19.70 13.96 -5.56
CA GLU A 326 -18.85 14.83 -6.38
C GLU A 326 -18.97 16.31 -5.98
N GLN A 327 -20.20 16.81 -5.78
CA GLN A 327 -20.42 18.17 -5.27
C GLN A 327 -19.81 18.36 -3.89
N LEU A 328 -19.99 17.38 -3.01
CA LEU A 328 -19.44 17.39 -1.68
C LEU A 328 -17.90 17.42 -1.71
N ARG A 329 -17.28 16.63 -2.55
CA ARG A 329 -15.83 16.57 -2.75
C ARG A 329 -15.27 17.91 -3.21
N SER A 330 -15.90 18.53 -4.22
CA SER A 330 -15.49 19.84 -4.72
C SER A 330 -15.54 20.94 -3.64
N GLN A 331 -16.54 20.90 -2.75
CA GLN A 331 -16.61 21.83 -1.63
C GLN A 331 -15.51 21.58 -0.58
N LEU A 332 -15.20 20.31 -0.27
CA LEU A 332 -14.10 19.95 0.63
C LEU A 332 -12.74 20.40 0.08
N GLU A 333 -12.52 20.31 -1.22
CA GLU A 333 -11.31 20.81 -1.89
C GLU A 333 -11.16 22.33 -1.75
N LEU A 334 -12.25 23.08 -1.92
CA LEU A 334 -12.24 24.53 -1.69
C LEU A 334 -11.89 24.87 -0.24
N ILE A 335 -12.54 24.22 0.72
CA ILE A 335 -12.27 24.42 2.16
C ILE A 335 -10.82 24.08 2.49
N SER A 336 -10.28 22.98 1.94
CA SER A 336 -8.88 22.62 2.18
C SER A 336 -7.91 23.67 1.64
N THR A 337 -8.21 24.25 0.47
CA THR A 337 -7.41 25.33 -0.14
C THR A 337 -7.46 26.61 0.69
N GLU A 338 -8.62 26.97 1.22
CA GLU A 338 -8.77 28.12 2.13
C GLU A 338 -7.94 27.94 3.40
N LEU A 339 -8.04 26.77 4.05
CA LEU A 339 -7.26 26.46 5.26
C LEU A 339 -5.75 26.45 5.02
N GLN A 340 -5.29 26.03 3.82
CA GLN A 340 -3.88 26.08 3.45
C GLN A 340 -3.39 27.52 3.23
N ILE A 341 -4.22 28.39 2.65
CA ILE A 341 -3.89 29.79 2.45
C ILE A 341 -3.81 30.54 3.79
N GLU A 342 -4.74 30.28 4.71
CA GLU A 342 -4.73 30.85 6.05
C GLU A 342 -3.48 30.45 6.84
N SER A 343 -3.06 29.18 6.74
CA SER A 343 -1.84 28.68 7.40
C SER A 343 -0.57 29.34 6.86
N ASN A 344 -0.49 29.58 5.54
CA ASN A 344 0.67 30.22 4.90
C ASN A 344 0.75 31.73 5.16
N GLN A 345 -0.38 32.40 5.46
CA GLN A 345 -0.40 33.83 5.78
C GLN A 345 -0.01 34.13 7.23
N SER A 346 -0.17 33.18 8.14
CA SER A 346 0.24 33.33 9.55
C SER A 346 1.76 33.22 9.75
N GLU A 347 2.52 32.70 8.79
CA GLU A 347 3.99 32.63 8.86
C GLU A 347 4.72 33.91 8.40
N ALA A 348 4.02 34.86 7.80
CA ALA A 348 4.59 36.15 7.44
C ALA A 348 4.59 37.11 8.63
N SER A 349 5.56 37.00 9.50
CA SER A 349 5.83 37.97 10.56
C SER A 349 6.11 39.35 9.98
N PRO A 350 5.51 40.44 10.48
CA PRO A 350 5.83 41.77 10.01
C PRO A 350 7.25 42.15 10.44
N GLN A 351 8.16 42.27 9.49
CA GLN A 351 9.42 42.96 9.75
C GLN A 351 9.08 44.42 10.12
N ILE A 352 9.40 44.75 11.35
CA ILE A 352 9.37 46.16 11.82
C ILE A 352 10.60 46.81 11.24
N ASP A 353 10.40 47.57 10.14
CA ASP A 353 11.38 48.55 9.70
C ASP A 353 11.22 49.83 10.52
N PRO A 354 12.32 50.51 10.94
CA PRO A 354 12.27 51.75 11.63
C PRO A 354 11.96 52.92 10.66
N PRO A 355 11.38 54.04 11.12
CA PRO A 355 10.81 55.05 10.28
C PRO A 355 11.86 56.05 9.79
N GLU A 356 11.95 56.29 8.47
CA GLU A 356 12.45 57.58 7.96
C GLU A 356 11.89 57.93 6.56
N ASN A 357 11.13 59.06 6.61
CA ASN A 357 11.06 60.16 5.65
C ASN A 357 10.62 59.98 4.18
N LEU A 358 9.38 60.46 3.96
CA LEU A 358 8.94 61.50 3.04
C LEU A 358 9.80 61.78 1.76
N PHE A 359 9.24 61.59 0.56
CA PHE A 359 8.90 62.68 -0.42
C PHE A 359 8.36 62.14 -1.75
N PHE A 360 7.13 62.62 -2.06
CA PHE A 360 6.51 62.99 -3.37
C PHE A 360 6.63 62.10 -4.63
N ALA A 361 5.49 61.66 -5.06
CA ALA A 361 4.65 62.10 -6.22
C ALA A 361 4.78 61.32 -7.54
N SER A 362 3.61 60.84 -7.96
CA SER A 362 3.01 60.76 -9.30
C SER A 362 3.62 59.80 -10.32
N GLU A 363 2.91 58.98 -10.92
CA GLU A 363 1.84 59.01 -11.92
C GLU A 363 1.49 57.60 -12.42
N LYS A 364 0.29 57.49 -12.88
CA LYS A 364 -0.39 56.32 -13.45
C LYS A 364 0.33 55.73 -14.66
N GLU A 365 0.24 54.39 -14.81
CA GLU A 365 -0.23 53.85 -16.09
C GLU A 365 -0.80 52.44 -15.93
N ASN A 366 -1.99 52.26 -16.48
CA ASN A 366 -2.73 51.01 -16.63
C ASN A 366 -2.06 50.11 -17.66
N SER A 367 -1.96 48.81 -17.38
CA SER A 367 -2.00 47.80 -18.44
C SER A 367 -2.63 46.51 -17.96
N ASN A 368 -3.82 46.26 -18.51
CA ASN A 368 -4.51 44.98 -18.41
C ASN A 368 -3.74 43.90 -19.18
N PRO A 369 -3.65 42.66 -18.67
CA PRO A 369 -3.24 41.56 -19.51
C PRO A 369 -4.41 41.01 -20.31
N THR A 370 -4.15 40.87 -21.60
CA THR A 370 -5.02 40.35 -22.66
C THR A 370 -5.29 38.87 -22.45
N VAL A 371 -6.57 38.51 -22.38
CA VAL A 371 -7.05 37.15 -22.49
C VAL A 371 -6.97 36.73 -23.96
N LEU A 372 -6.23 35.67 -24.27
CA LEU A 372 -6.34 34.97 -25.54
C LEU A 372 -7.28 33.76 -25.36
N GLN A 373 -8.47 33.90 -25.95
CA GLN A 373 -9.35 32.76 -26.26
C GLN A 373 -8.77 32.04 -27.48
N LEU A 374 -8.67 30.71 -27.37
CA LEU A 374 -8.55 29.83 -28.53
C LEU A 374 -9.70 28.80 -28.46
N ASP A 375 -10.57 28.96 -29.48
CA ASP A 375 -11.69 28.08 -29.76
C ASP A 375 -11.23 26.72 -30.33
N ASP A 376 -11.99 25.68 -29.93
CA ASP A 376 -12.34 24.44 -30.63
C ASP A 376 -11.31 23.70 -31.48
N LEU A 377 -11.12 22.41 -31.12
CA LEU A 377 -11.36 21.26 -32.01
C LEU A 377 -11.20 19.90 -31.30
N GLU A 378 -12.32 19.18 -31.33
CA GLU A 378 -12.51 17.72 -31.49
C GLU A 378 -11.99 16.69 -30.48
N GLN A 379 -12.95 16.02 -29.97
CA GLN A 379 -13.13 14.71 -29.34
C GLN A 379 -12.11 13.64 -29.65
N SER A 380 -11.58 13.01 -28.62
CA SER A 380 -11.29 11.57 -28.55
C SER A 380 -11.13 11.10 -27.10
N PRO A 381 -11.31 9.81 -26.78
CA PRO A 381 -12.01 9.37 -25.60
C PRO A 381 -11.11 9.00 -24.41
N THR A 382 -11.74 9.05 -23.24
CA THR A 382 -11.36 8.42 -21.98
C THR A 382 -9.95 8.70 -21.44
N LYS A 383 -9.77 9.89 -20.87
CA LYS A 383 -8.84 10.08 -19.75
C LYS A 383 -9.58 9.67 -18.47
N ILE A 384 -9.01 8.71 -17.76
CA ILE A 384 -9.30 8.52 -16.33
C ILE A 384 -9.02 9.87 -15.68
N ASP A 385 -10.03 10.46 -15.09
CA ASP A 385 -9.98 11.77 -14.43
C ASP A 385 -9.03 11.64 -13.22
N ASP A 386 -7.82 12.18 -13.37
CA ASP A 386 -6.97 12.54 -12.24
C ASP A 386 -7.62 13.73 -11.53
N THR A 387 -8.64 13.48 -10.73
CA THR A 387 -9.15 14.50 -9.81
C THR A 387 -8.06 14.80 -8.79
N PRO A 388 -7.73 16.10 -8.55
CA PRO A 388 -6.71 16.46 -7.57
C PRO A 388 -7.16 15.97 -6.19
N THR A 389 -6.47 14.99 -5.67
CA THR A 389 -6.62 14.55 -4.28
C THR A 389 -6.31 15.75 -3.37
N VAL A 390 -7.12 16.01 -2.34
CA VAL A 390 -6.75 16.98 -1.30
C VAL A 390 -5.51 16.43 -0.59
N VAL A 391 -4.36 16.79 -1.12
CA VAL A 391 -3.07 16.34 -0.60
C VAL A 391 -2.70 17.25 0.56
N LEU A 392 -2.79 16.72 1.78
CA LEU A 392 -2.15 17.38 2.91
C LEU A 392 -0.65 17.45 2.67
N PRO A 393 0.02 18.59 2.96
CA PRO A 393 1.47 18.62 2.94
C PRO A 393 1.99 17.55 3.91
N MET A 394 2.74 16.61 3.35
CA MET A 394 3.28 15.50 4.12
C MET A 394 4.62 15.89 4.75
N GLN A 395 4.90 15.40 5.94
CA GLN A 395 6.21 15.49 6.57
C GLN A 395 6.77 14.10 6.82
N LEU A 396 8.08 13.98 6.76
CA LEU A 396 8.76 12.74 7.03
C LEU A 396 8.59 12.35 8.50
N ALA A 397 8.14 11.14 8.76
CA ALA A 397 8.03 10.56 10.09
C ALA A 397 9.27 9.72 10.45
N SER A 398 9.74 8.89 9.52
CA SER A 398 11.01 8.17 9.63
C SER A 398 11.61 7.88 8.26
N LEU A 399 12.94 7.72 8.24
CA LEU A 399 13.71 7.24 7.09
C LEU A 399 14.65 6.14 7.58
N GLU A 400 14.49 4.94 7.08
CA GLU A 400 15.31 3.78 7.43
C GLU A 400 15.91 3.18 6.16
N ASN A 401 17.05 2.53 6.27
CA ASN A 401 17.73 1.95 5.12
C ASN A 401 18.46 0.67 5.48
N ALA A 402 18.67 -0.18 4.48
CA ALA A 402 19.55 -1.34 4.53
C ALA A 402 20.14 -1.57 3.13
N GLY A 403 21.38 -2.00 3.06
CA GLY A 403 22.04 -2.32 1.80
C GLY A 403 22.87 -3.58 1.92
N LEU A 404 22.90 -4.39 0.86
CA LEU A 404 23.70 -5.60 0.78
C LEU A 404 24.14 -5.84 -0.65
N THR A 405 25.35 -6.36 -0.81
CA THR A 405 25.90 -6.81 -2.09
C THR A 405 26.43 -8.23 -1.93
N ASP A 406 26.30 -9.03 -2.98
CA ASP A 406 26.73 -10.43 -3.06
C ASP A 406 27.39 -10.71 -4.40
N VAL A 407 28.41 -11.55 -4.43
CA VAL A 407 29.15 -11.88 -5.66
C VAL A 407 28.33 -12.69 -6.67
N GLY A 408 27.18 -13.26 -6.23
CA GLY A 408 26.41 -14.20 -7.03
C GLY A 408 27.05 -15.59 -7.07
N LYS A 409 26.48 -16.51 -7.88
CA LYS A 409 26.94 -17.90 -7.92
C LYS A 409 27.92 -18.23 -9.03
N GLN A 410 28.03 -17.36 -10.05
CA GLN A 410 28.80 -17.62 -11.27
C GLN A 410 29.96 -16.65 -11.48
N ARG A 411 30.06 -15.61 -10.65
CA ARG A 411 31.17 -14.62 -10.70
C ARG A 411 32.21 -14.94 -9.64
N ASP A 412 33.47 -14.62 -9.92
CA ASP A 412 34.61 -14.77 -8.99
C ASP A 412 34.90 -13.49 -8.22
N HIS A 413 34.45 -12.35 -8.73
CA HIS A 413 34.68 -11.01 -8.18
C HIS A 413 33.35 -10.23 -8.13
N ASN A 414 33.26 -9.30 -7.19
CA ASN A 414 32.12 -8.40 -7.10
C ASN A 414 32.50 -7.03 -7.67
N GLU A 415 31.95 -6.69 -8.82
CA GLU A 415 32.16 -5.42 -9.50
C GLU A 415 31.09 -4.38 -9.09
N ASP A 416 30.04 -4.79 -8.35
CA ASP A 416 29.06 -3.88 -7.77
C ASP A 416 29.61 -3.13 -6.56
N TYR A 417 29.22 -1.88 -6.40
CA TYR A 417 29.53 -1.09 -5.23
C TYR A 417 28.37 -0.14 -4.88
N PHE A 418 28.11 0.05 -3.57
CA PHE A 418 27.10 0.98 -3.14
C PHE A 418 27.58 1.89 -2.00
N GLY A 419 26.92 3.03 -1.82
CA GLY A 419 27.18 3.97 -0.74
C GLY A 419 25.89 4.50 -0.14
N ILE A 420 25.81 4.53 1.19
CA ILE A 420 24.70 5.07 1.96
C ILE A 420 25.22 6.10 2.94
N GLU A 421 24.69 7.32 2.90
CA GLU A 421 24.88 8.33 3.94
C GLU A 421 23.56 8.92 4.35
N THR A 422 23.18 8.76 5.60
CA THR A 422 21.92 9.28 6.15
C THR A 422 22.18 10.13 7.37
N LYS A 423 21.61 11.35 7.40
CA LYS A 423 21.61 12.25 8.55
C LYS A 423 20.17 12.49 8.94
N ILE A 424 19.81 12.12 10.16
CA ILE A 424 18.45 12.27 10.69
C ILE A 424 18.52 13.25 11.86
N ASN A 425 17.77 14.35 11.76
CA ASN A 425 17.55 15.30 12.84
C ASN A 425 16.15 15.03 13.39
N LYS A 426 16.07 14.47 14.58
CA LYS A 426 14.81 14.19 15.26
C LYS A 426 14.63 15.15 16.41
N ILE A 427 13.55 15.92 16.39
CA ILE A 427 13.14 16.78 17.50
C ILE A 427 11.87 16.20 18.10
N GLU A 428 11.96 15.75 19.34
CA GLU A 428 10.80 15.28 20.10
C GLU A 428 10.44 16.34 21.15
N LEU A 429 9.29 16.96 20.97
CA LEU A 429 8.68 17.87 21.95
C LEU A 429 7.47 17.15 22.57
N PRO A 430 7.00 17.57 23.76
CA PRO A 430 5.88 16.90 24.44
C PRO A 430 4.60 16.77 23.62
N LYS A 431 4.42 17.64 22.61
CA LYS A 431 3.23 17.67 21.74
C LYS A 431 3.54 17.53 20.25
N SER A 432 4.81 17.45 19.85
CA SER A 432 5.18 17.31 18.43
C SER A 432 6.46 16.50 18.27
N LYS A 433 6.53 15.73 17.17
CA LYS A 433 7.71 14.99 16.76
C LYS A 433 8.01 15.39 15.32
N VAL A 434 9.10 16.10 15.11
CA VAL A 434 9.55 16.47 13.75
C VAL A 434 10.80 15.67 13.43
N ALA A 435 10.76 14.97 12.32
CA ALA A 435 11.93 14.30 11.77
C ALA A 435 12.32 15.01 10.46
N GLY A 436 13.52 15.59 10.48
CA GLY A 436 14.19 16.01 9.23
C GLY A 436 15.22 14.97 8.86
N ALA A 437 15.21 14.50 7.63
CA ALA A 437 16.22 13.58 7.14
C ALA A 437 16.84 14.05 5.84
N ARG A 438 18.12 13.76 5.71
CA ARG A 438 18.90 13.93 4.49
C ARG A 438 19.59 12.62 4.19
N GLY A 439 19.36 12.06 3.01
CA GLY A 439 19.91 10.80 2.56
C GLY A 439 20.59 10.91 1.22
N LEU A 440 21.75 10.27 1.08
CA LEU A 440 22.48 10.06 -0.16
C LEU A 440 22.64 8.55 -0.34
N TYR A 441 22.12 8.02 -1.43
CA TYR A 441 22.18 6.61 -1.77
C TYR A 441 22.72 6.46 -3.19
N ILE A 442 23.71 5.61 -3.36
CA ILE A 442 24.41 5.42 -4.63
C ILE A 442 24.56 3.92 -4.84
N LEU A 443 24.26 3.44 -6.03
CA LEU A 443 24.55 2.09 -6.50
C LEU A 443 25.23 2.19 -7.86
N CYS A 444 26.29 1.44 -8.03
CA CYS A 444 27.10 1.35 -9.23
C CYS A 444 27.40 -0.11 -9.53
N ASP A 445 27.08 -0.56 -10.74
CA ASP A 445 27.40 -1.86 -11.29
C ASP A 445 28.56 -1.70 -12.25
N GLY A 446 29.67 -2.32 -11.89
CA GLY A 446 30.95 -2.14 -12.58
C GLY A 446 31.11 -3.09 -13.76
N MET A 447 31.69 -2.56 -14.84
CA MET A 447 32.03 -3.34 -16.02
C MET A 447 33.47 -3.14 -16.44
N GLY A 448 34.12 -4.20 -16.89
CA GLY A 448 35.49 -4.11 -17.42
C GLY A 448 36.33 -5.37 -17.15
N GLY A 449 37.24 -5.73 -18.03
CA GLY A 449 38.13 -6.87 -17.81
C GLY A 449 39.13 -6.66 -16.68
N HIS A 450 39.55 -7.74 -15.97
CA HIS A 450 40.63 -7.75 -14.96
C HIS A 450 40.49 -6.70 -13.84
N ALA A 451 39.45 -6.82 -12.99
CA ALA A 451 39.14 -5.94 -11.86
C ALA A 451 38.89 -4.45 -12.24
N GLY A 452 38.62 -4.16 -13.50
CA GLY A 452 38.35 -2.80 -13.96
C GLY A 452 36.98 -2.29 -13.49
N GLY A 453 35.98 -3.18 -13.45
CA GLY A 453 34.63 -2.86 -12.98
C GLY A 453 34.59 -2.48 -11.51
N GLU A 454 35.23 -3.27 -10.64
CA GLU A 454 35.37 -2.99 -9.20
C GLU A 454 35.97 -1.61 -8.91
N VAL A 455 37.07 -1.26 -9.64
CA VAL A 455 37.67 0.06 -9.49
C VAL A 455 36.78 1.18 -9.99
N ALA A 456 36.03 0.97 -11.07
CA ALA A 456 35.14 1.98 -11.63
C ALA A 456 33.95 2.27 -10.71
N SER A 457 33.30 1.24 -10.18
CA SER A 457 32.15 1.38 -9.30
C SER A 457 32.55 2.03 -7.96
N GLU A 458 33.67 1.59 -7.33
CA GLU A 458 34.15 2.19 -6.09
C GLU A 458 34.54 3.66 -6.29
N LEU A 459 35.24 3.98 -7.40
CA LEU A 459 35.65 5.35 -7.72
C LEU A 459 34.46 6.26 -7.96
N ALA A 460 33.41 5.78 -8.65
CA ALA A 460 32.20 6.53 -8.87
C ALA A 460 31.52 6.88 -7.55
N VAL A 461 31.29 5.89 -6.68
CA VAL A 461 30.67 6.09 -5.38
C VAL A 461 31.46 7.05 -4.50
N SER A 462 32.79 6.87 -4.41
CA SER A 462 33.63 7.74 -3.58
C SER A 462 33.66 9.18 -4.09
N THR A 463 33.73 9.39 -5.41
CA THR A 463 33.72 10.72 -6.04
C THR A 463 32.37 11.43 -5.79
N LEU A 464 31.25 10.75 -6.00
CA LEU A 464 29.94 11.32 -5.77
C LEU A 464 29.71 11.66 -4.29
N ARG A 465 30.12 10.80 -3.36
CA ARG A 465 30.05 11.08 -1.92
C ARG A 465 30.80 12.34 -1.57
N GLN A 466 32.07 12.46 -2.00
CA GLN A 466 32.89 13.65 -1.77
C GLN A 466 32.22 14.89 -2.39
N TYR A 467 31.78 14.80 -3.64
CA TYR A 467 31.14 15.91 -4.35
C TYR A 467 29.91 16.44 -3.60
N PHE A 468 29.00 15.59 -3.15
CA PHE A 468 27.81 16.02 -2.44
C PHE A 468 28.10 16.48 -0.99
N GLN A 469 29.13 16.00 -0.34
CA GLN A 469 29.59 16.56 0.93
C GLN A 469 30.05 18.01 0.79
N GLU A 470 30.66 18.37 -0.35
CA GLU A 470 31.18 19.72 -0.64
C GLU A 470 30.10 20.65 -1.19
N ASN A 471 29.17 20.16 -2.03
CA ASN A 471 28.27 20.98 -2.85
C ASN A 471 26.80 20.95 -2.39
N TRP A 472 26.40 20.00 -1.57
CA TRP A 472 25.05 19.95 -1.02
C TRP A 472 25.01 20.49 0.42
N LYS A 473 24.98 21.82 0.60
CA LYS A 473 25.01 22.48 1.92
C LYS A 473 23.67 23.11 2.31
N SER A 474 22.75 23.30 1.36
CA SER A 474 21.44 23.89 1.61
C SER A 474 20.49 22.92 2.32
N ASP A 475 19.46 23.45 2.96
CA ASP A 475 18.36 22.66 3.56
C ASP A 475 17.38 22.07 2.52
N GLY A 476 17.58 22.37 1.24
CA GLY A 476 16.84 21.81 0.12
C GLY A 476 17.64 20.79 -0.68
N LEU A 477 16.98 20.11 -1.63
CA LEU A 477 17.68 19.28 -2.61
C LEU A 477 18.60 20.14 -3.49
N PRO A 478 19.73 19.58 -3.98
CA PRO A 478 20.54 20.23 -5.00
C PRO A 478 19.73 20.43 -6.28
N SER A 479 20.05 21.48 -7.04
CA SER A 479 19.46 21.68 -8.36
C SER A 479 19.91 20.58 -9.33
N GLU A 480 19.14 20.40 -10.40
CA GLU A 480 19.46 19.45 -11.47
C GLU A 480 20.91 19.65 -12.00
N GLU A 481 21.32 20.90 -12.16
CA GLU A 481 22.67 21.24 -12.63
C GLU A 481 23.76 20.73 -11.67
N ILE A 482 23.59 20.92 -10.36
CA ILE A 482 24.53 20.41 -9.34
C ILE A 482 24.58 18.89 -9.39
N ILE A 483 23.43 18.21 -9.55
CA ILE A 483 23.39 16.76 -9.65
C ILE A 483 24.12 16.27 -10.89
N ARG A 484 23.84 16.86 -12.07
CA ARG A 484 24.52 16.54 -13.33
C ARG A 484 26.03 16.74 -13.24
N GLN A 485 26.48 17.83 -12.63
CA GLN A 485 27.90 18.11 -12.43
C GLN A 485 28.60 17.05 -11.56
N GLY A 486 27.92 16.55 -10.51
CA GLY A 486 28.42 15.45 -9.70
C GLY A 486 28.63 14.17 -10.53
N VAL A 487 27.64 13.83 -11.38
CA VAL A 487 27.72 12.67 -12.28
C VAL A 487 28.84 12.84 -13.31
N PHE A 488 28.97 14.04 -13.90
CA PHE A 488 30.08 14.34 -14.83
C PHE A 488 31.45 14.27 -14.16
N GLN A 489 31.58 14.67 -12.89
CA GLN A 489 32.81 14.53 -12.14
C GLN A 489 33.19 13.07 -11.90
N ALA A 490 32.23 12.23 -11.56
CA ALA A 490 32.43 10.78 -11.42
C ALA A 490 32.85 10.14 -12.76
N ASN A 491 32.15 10.48 -13.85
CA ASN A 491 32.52 10.02 -15.19
C ASN A 491 33.96 10.43 -15.54
N GLN A 492 34.30 11.70 -15.32
CA GLN A 492 35.64 12.21 -15.65
C GLN A 492 36.73 11.53 -14.84
N ALA A 493 36.49 11.19 -13.56
CA ALA A 493 37.46 10.49 -12.73
C ALA A 493 37.80 9.10 -13.32
N ILE A 494 36.79 8.32 -13.71
CA ILE A 494 36.99 7.00 -14.33
C ILE A 494 37.63 7.14 -15.71
N HIS A 495 37.14 8.09 -16.52
CA HIS A 495 37.65 8.34 -17.86
C HIS A 495 39.14 8.70 -17.86
N ASN A 496 39.60 9.50 -16.90
CA ASN A 496 40.99 9.87 -16.76
C ASN A 496 41.89 8.64 -16.52
N ILE A 497 41.45 7.68 -15.71
CA ILE A 497 42.22 6.43 -15.49
C ILE A 497 42.27 5.62 -16.79
N ASN A 498 41.13 5.49 -17.50
CA ASN A 498 41.12 4.82 -18.80
C ASN A 498 42.10 5.43 -19.82
N GLN A 499 42.28 6.75 -19.80
CA GLN A 499 43.20 7.44 -20.66
C GLN A 499 44.67 7.20 -20.27
N GLN A 500 44.97 7.19 -18.96
CA GLN A 500 46.33 6.98 -18.43
C GLN A 500 46.82 5.55 -18.69
N ASP A 501 45.94 4.57 -18.53
CA ASP A 501 46.28 3.15 -18.73
C ASP A 501 46.25 2.71 -20.18
N ALA A 502 46.06 3.64 -21.12
CA ALA A 502 45.97 3.38 -22.57
C ALA A 502 44.93 2.26 -22.91
N ARG A 503 43.93 2.04 -22.07
CA ARG A 503 42.87 1.05 -22.28
C ARG A 503 42.02 1.48 -23.47
N SER A 504 41.74 0.56 -24.36
CA SER A 504 40.96 0.83 -25.59
C SER A 504 39.91 -0.25 -25.83
N GLY A 505 38.83 0.14 -26.45
CA GLY A 505 37.73 -0.80 -26.81
C GLY A 505 37.02 -1.42 -25.59
N VAL A 506 36.81 -2.72 -25.63
CA VAL A 506 36.13 -3.51 -24.60
C VAL A 506 36.91 -3.61 -23.27
N GLY A 507 38.18 -3.21 -23.28
CA GLY A 507 39.06 -3.21 -22.09
C GLY A 507 38.93 -1.95 -21.23
N ARG A 508 38.12 -0.96 -21.62
CA ARG A 508 37.86 0.23 -20.81
C ARG A 508 36.95 -0.13 -19.64
N MET A 509 37.35 0.32 -18.46
CA MET A 509 36.49 0.18 -17.29
C MET A 509 35.36 1.19 -17.31
N GLY A 510 34.23 0.81 -16.81
CA GLY A 510 33.04 1.65 -16.69
C GLY A 510 32.13 1.18 -15.57
N THR A 511 31.07 1.90 -15.33
CA THR A 511 30.05 1.52 -14.36
C THR A 511 28.72 2.15 -14.69
N THR A 512 27.64 1.53 -14.28
CA THR A 512 26.32 2.14 -14.22
C THR A 512 26.24 3.10 -13.03
N LEU A 513 25.15 3.80 -12.89
CA LEU A 513 24.84 4.65 -11.75
C LEU A 513 23.35 4.72 -11.51
N VAL A 514 22.94 4.46 -10.28
CA VAL A 514 21.66 4.96 -9.70
C VAL A 514 22.01 5.77 -8.46
N LEU A 515 21.59 7.04 -8.46
CA LEU A 515 21.80 7.99 -7.40
C LEU A 515 20.46 8.50 -6.88
N VAL A 516 20.25 8.45 -5.57
CA VAL A 516 19.05 8.99 -4.92
C VAL A 516 19.47 9.95 -3.81
N LEU A 517 18.91 11.15 -3.85
CA LEU A 517 19.06 12.18 -2.84
C LEU A 517 17.71 12.43 -2.19
N ILE A 518 17.65 12.33 -0.89
CA ILE A 518 16.40 12.58 -0.11
C ILE A 518 16.63 13.76 0.82
N GLN A 519 15.71 14.73 0.76
CA GLN A 519 15.62 15.81 1.73
C GLN A 519 14.16 15.93 2.21
N ASN A 520 13.89 15.42 3.41
CA ASN A 520 12.56 15.28 3.97
C ASN A 520 11.65 14.42 3.05
N THR A 521 10.58 15.01 2.51
CA THR A 521 9.67 14.33 1.57
C THR A 521 10.05 14.48 0.11
N ARG A 522 11.11 15.25 -0.20
CA ARG A 522 11.57 15.46 -1.57
C ARG A 522 12.68 14.49 -1.93
N VAL A 523 12.61 13.95 -3.13
CA VAL A 523 13.56 12.99 -3.68
C VAL A 523 14.07 13.50 -5.02
N ALA A 524 15.38 13.45 -5.23
CA ALA A 524 15.97 13.62 -6.55
C ALA A 524 16.64 12.29 -6.94
N VAL A 525 16.44 11.88 -8.17
CA VAL A 525 16.97 10.65 -8.76
C VAL A 525 17.83 11.02 -9.96
N ALA A 526 19.02 10.43 -10.06
CA ALA A 526 19.82 10.50 -11.29
C ALA A 526 20.33 9.10 -11.64
N HIS A 527 20.33 8.76 -12.94
CA HIS A 527 20.83 7.46 -13.36
C HIS A 527 21.57 7.50 -14.72
N VAL A 528 22.46 6.53 -14.91
CA VAL A 528 23.15 6.21 -16.16
C VAL A 528 23.34 4.70 -16.22
N GLY A 529 22.82 4.03 -17.22
CA GLY A 529 22.91 2.56 -17.37
C GLY A 529 21.54 1.88 -17.21
N ASP A 530 21.57 0.63 -16.79
CA ASP A 530 20.43 -0.28 -16.62
C ASP A 530 20.21 -0.76 -15.17
N SER A 531 21.04 -0.32 -14.23
CA SER A 531 20.72 -0.43 -12.82
C SER A 531 19.47 0.42 -12.52
N ARG A 532 18.56 -0.09 -11.70
CA ARG A 532 17.21 0.45 -11.58
C ARG A 532 16.91 1.02 -10.20
N LEU A 533 16.00 1.99 -10.16
CA LEU A 533 15.27 2.42 -8.97
C LEU A 533 13.82 2.01 -9.10
N TYR A 534 13.32 1.29 -8.11
CA TYR A 534 11.92 1.01 -7.95
C TYR A 534 11.34 1.76 -6.74
N ARG A 535 10.05 2.04 -6.81
CA ARG A 535 9.24 2.51 -5.70
C ARG A 535 8.09 1.52 -5.46
N VAL A 536 7.88 1.13 -4.20
CA VAL A 536 6.72 0.35 -3.78
C VAL A 536 5.91 1.18 -2.82
N THR A 537 4.62 1.32 -3.09
CA THR A 537 3.65 1.93 -2.18
C THR A 537 2.47 0.99 -2.01
N ARG A 538 1.67 1.20 -0.96
CA ARG A 538 0.48 0.37 -0.75
C ARG A 538 -0.60 0.63 -1.80
N LYS A 539 -0.70 1.87 -2.30
CA LYS A 539 -1.71 2.29 -3.29
C LYS A 539 -1.23 2.06 -4.73
N GLY A 540 -0.03 2.50 -5.04
CA GLY A 540 0.52 2.44 -6.40
C GLY A 540 1.15 1.10 -6.77
N GLY A 541 1.42 0.22 -5.78
CA GLY A 541 2.15 -1.03 -6.04
C GLY A 541 3.61 -0.81 -6.37
N LEU A 542 4.19 -1.69 -7.18
CA LEU A 542 5.57 -1.57 -7.68
C LEU A 542 5.62 -0.71 -8.93
N GLU A 543 6.51 0.27 -8.93
CA GLU A 543 6.77 1.17 -10.05
C GLU A 543 8.28 1.25 -10.30
N GLN A 544 8.73 1.05 -11.53
CA GLN A 544 10.09 1.34 -11.95
C GLN A 544 10.20 2.84 -12.24
N ILE A 545 11.08 3.53 -11.54
CA ILE A 545 11.27 4.99 -11.65
C ILE A 545 12.28 5.34 -12.75
N THR A 546 13.34 4.57 -12.89
CA THR A 546 14.37 4.76 -13.92
C THR A 546 13.99 4.09 -15.23
N VAL A 547 14.52 4.58 -16.34
CA VAL A 547 14.35 3.97 -17.66
C VAL A 547 15.72 3.50 -18.14
N ASP A 548 15.85 2.21 -18.48
CA ASP A 548 17.13 1.59 -18.78
C ASP A 548 17.79 2.20 -20.03
N HIS A 549 19.07 2.50 -19.94
CA HIS A 549 19.85 2.98 -21.08
C HIS A 549 20.36 1.82 -21.94
N GLU A 550 19.43 1.06 -22.50
CA GLU A 550 19.69 -0.08 -23.39
C GLU A 550 19.29 0.21 -24.84
N VAL A 551 19.84 -0.58 -25.76
CA VAL A 551 19.46 -0.51 -27.18
C VAL A 551 17.98 -0.81 -27.35
N GLY A 552 17.45 -1.83 -26.68
CA GLY A 552 16.01 -2.20 -26.75
C GLY A 552 15.11 -1.05 -26.34
N GLN A 553 15.39 -0.42 -25.20
CA GLN A 553 14.62 0.71 -24.70
C GLN A 553 14.71 1.94 -25.62
N ARG A 554 15.88 2.18 -26.20
CA ARG A 554 16.07 3.25 -27.19
C ARG A 554 15.21 3.01 -28.46
N GLU A 555 15.07 1.77 -28.91
CA GLU A 555 14.21 1.45 -30.06
C GLU A 555 12.72 1.63 -29.72
N ILE A 556 12.31 1.28 -28.49
CA ILE A 556 10.95 1.55 -27.99
C ILE A 556 10.65 3.05 -28.01
N SER A 557 11.59 3.88 -27.53
CA SER A 557 11.47 5.35 -27.55
C SER A 557 11.32 5.91 -28.98
N ARG A 558 11.78 5.17 -29.99
CA ARG A 558 11.61 5.49 -31.42
C ARG A 558 10.32 4.96 -32.03
N GLY A 559 9.48 4.32 -31.23
CA GLY A 559 8.17 3.79 -31.64
C GLY A 559 8.20 2.35 -32.13
N VAL A 560 9.29 1.60 -31.90
CA VAL A 560 9.34 0.17 -32.17
C VAL A 560 8.57 -0.57 -31.07
N GLU A 561 7.78 -1.56 -31.45
CA GLU A 561 6.99 -2.36 -30.52
C GLU A 561 7.94 -3.15 -29.59
N PRO A 562 7.66 -3.21 -28.25
CA PRO A 562 8.58 -3.78 -27.25
C PRO A 562 9.06 -5.21 -27.56
N SER A 563 8.18 -6.09 -28.01
CA SER A 563 8.53 -7.47 -28.37
C SER A 563 9.55 -7.53 -29.52
N ILE A 564 9.44 -6.60 -30.47
CA ILE A 564 10.37 -6.50 -31.62
C ILE A 564 11.69 -5.89 -31.16
N ALA A 565 11.65 -4.84 -30.34
CA ALA A 565 12.85 -4.15 -29.84
C ALA A 565 13.72 -5.12 -29.04
N TYR A 566 13.13 -5.91 -28.15
CA TYR A 566 13.85 -6.88 -27.32
C TYR A 566 14.11 -8.24 -27.99
N SER A 567 13.64 -8.48 -29.21
CA SER A 567 14.06 -9.64 -30.01
C SER A 567 15.44 -9.49 -30.67
N ARG A 568 16.00 -8.31 -30.64
CA ARG A 568 17.33 -8.02 -31.22
C ARG A 568 18.45 -8.66 -30.38
N PRO A 569 19.51 -9.19 -31.02
CA PRO A 569 20.65 -9.77 -30.30
C PRO A 569 21.41 -8.78 -29.42
N ASP A 570 21.32 -7.47 -29.71
CA ASP A 570 21.99 -6.38 -29.02
C ASP A 570 21.03 -5.57 -28.11
N ALA A 571 19.81 -6.08 -27.86
CA ALA A 571 18.77 -5.34 -27.14
C ALA A 571 19.21 -4.88 -25.75
N TYR A 572 19.88 -5.74 -25.01
CA TYR A 572 20.38 -5.49 -23.64
C TYR A 572 21.74 -4.80 -23.59
N GLN A 573 22.30 -4.39 -24.73
CA GLN A 573 23.56 -3.66 -24.74
C GLN A 573 23.35 -2.23 -24.23
N LEU A 574 24.19 -1.82 -23.26
CA LEU A 574 24.19 -0.47 -22.73
C LEU A 574 24.49 0.58 -23.79
N THR A 575 23.69 1.62 -23.84
CA THR A 575 23.91 2.80 -24.69
C THR A 575 24.73 3.88 -23.97
N GLN A 576 24.70 3.89 -22.62
CA GLN A 576 25.43 4.83 -21.78
C GLN A 576 25.98 4.13 -20.54
N ALA A 577 27.19 4.52 -20.13
CA ALA A 577 27.84 4.13 -18.88
C ALA A 577 28.86 5.18 -18.49
N LEU A 578 29.21 5.32 -17.22
CA LEU A 578 30.26 6.18 -16.73
C LEU A 578 31.66 5.58 -17.05
N GLY A 579 32.60 6.39 -17.50
CA GLY A 579 33.99 6.06 -17.66
C GLY A 579 34.47 5.75 -19.08
N PRO A 580 33.78 4.96 -19.92
CA PRO A 580 34.27 4.62 -21.24
C PRO A 580 34.41 5.79 -22.21
N ARG A 581 33.57 6.83 -22.03
CA ARG A 581 33.52 8.02 -22.88
C ARG A 581 33.62 9.29 -22.05
N ASP A 582 34.00 10.41 -22.69
CA ASP A 582 33.99 11.71 -22.02
C ASP A 582 32.59 12.26 -21.77
N ASN A 583 32.46 13.36 -21.03
CA ASN A 583 31.21 13.95 -20.59
C ASN A 583 30.27 14.38 -21.73
N ASN A 584 30.77 14.56 -22.97
CA ASN A 584 29.93 14.92 -24.11
C ASN A 584 29.06 13.75 -24.63
N PHE A 585 29.37 12.54 -24.23
CA PHE A 585 28.75 11.31 -24.68
C PHE A 585 27.84 10.67 -23.62
N ILE A 586 27.68 11.28 -22.45
CA ILE A 586 26.75 10.84 -21.42
C ILE A 586 25.70 11.91 -21.18
N ALA A 587 24.47 11.48 -20.99
CA ALA A 587 23.32 12.32 -20.68
C ALA A 587 22.61 11.75 -19.44
N PRO A 588 23.07 12.09 -18.22
CA PRO A 588 22.42 11.61 -17.01
C PRO A 588 20.97 12.06 -16.99
N GLU A 589 20.04 11.15 -16.77
CA GLU A 589 18.65 11.51 -16.53
C GLU A 589 18.48 11.92 -15.08
N VAL A 590 17.83 13.07 -14.85
CA VAL A 590 17.56 13.60 -13.51
C VAL A 590 16.08 13.89 -13.38
N GLN A 591 15.46 13.38 -12.32
CA GLN A 591 14.05 13.61 -12.03
C GLN A 591 13.84 13.91 -10.54
N PHE A 592 12.77 14.64 -10.23
CA PHE A 592 12.38 15.00 -8.87
C PHE A 592 11.02 14.40 -8.55
N LEU A 593 10.91 13.83 -7.35
CA LEU A 593 9.71 13.18 -6.85
C LEU A 593 9.38 13.73 -5.48
N GLU A 594 8.12 13.57 -5.06
CA GLU A 594 7.66 13.85 -3.71
C GLU A 594 7.09 12.59 -3.06
N ILE A 595 7.38 12.38 -1.78
CA ILE A 595 6.86 11.27 -0.99
C ILE A 595 5.56 11.74 -0.36
N THR A 596 4.44 11.32 -0.94
CA THR A 596 3.08 11.69 -0.51
C THR A 596 2.38 10.60 0.31
N GLU A 597 2.96 9.41 0.36
CA GLU A 597 2.52 8.25 1.14
C GLU A 597 3.72 7.42 1.57
N ASP A 598 3.54 6.46 2.46
CA ASP A 598 4.59 5.54 2.85
C ASP A 598 5.14 4.79 1.65
N ALA A 599 6.44 4.80 1.51
CA ALA A 599 7.11 4.23 0.35
C ALA A 599 8.36 3.44 0.73
N LEU A 600 8.59 2.37 -0.01
CA LEU A 600 9.85 1.64 -0.04
C LEU A 600 10.51 1.90 -1.40
N PHE A 601 11.70 2.48 -1.39
CA PHE A 601 12.54 2.64 -2.58
C PHE A 601 13.60 1.54 -2.60
N ILE A 602 13.88 1.01 -3.77
CA ILE A 602 14.84 -0.08 -3.99
C ILE A 602 15.77 0.32 -5.12
N LEU A 603 17.07 0.51 -4.80
CA LEU A 603 18.12 0.57 -5.82
C LEU A 603 18.63 -0.85 -6.04
N THR A 604 18.84 -1.22 -7.27
CA THR A 604 19.28 -2.57 -7.63
C THR A 604 20.19 -2.58 -8.85
N SER A 605 21.20 -3.48 -8.85
CA SER A 605 21.90 -3.88 -10.07
C SER A 605 21.08 -4.87 -10.88
N ASP A 606 21.50 -5.16 -12.10
CA ASP A 606 20.82 -6.07 -13.03
C ASP A 606 20.72 -7.51 -12.47
N GLY A 607 21.70 -7.99 -11.71
CA GLY A 607 21.63 -9.30 -11.06
C GLY A 607 20.41 -9.53 -10.18
N LEU A 608 19.78 -8.46 -9.65
CA LEU A 608 18.52 -8.56 -8.94
C LEU A 608 17.32 -8.28 -9.83
N SER A 609 17.39 -7.30 -10.75
CA SER A 609 16.24 -6.85 -11.55
C SER A 609 16.02 -7.66 -12.82
N ASP A 610 16.99 -8.45 -13.27
CA ASP A 610 16.87 -9.27 -14.47
C ASP A 610 15.71 -10.27 -14.40
N ASN A 611 15.18 -10.62 -15.57
CA ASN A 611 14.09 -11.57 -15.75
C ASN A 611 12.79 -11.17 -15.06
N ASP A 612 12.55 -9.87 -14.87
CA ASP A 612 11.37 -9.32 -14.16
C ASP A 612 11.22 -9.93 -12.75
N LEU A 613 12.34 -10.15 -12.05
CA LEU A 613 12.31 -10.85 -10.78
C LEU A 613 11.54 -10.05 -9.71
N LEU A 614 11.78 -8.75 -9.63
CA LEU A 614 11.08 -7.89 -8.69
C LEU A 614 9.60 -7.76 -9.06
N GLU A 615 9.26 -7.62 -10.33
CA GLU A 615 7.89 -7.52 -10.84
C GLU A 615 7.07 -8.77 -10.54
N LYS A 616 7.70 -9.94 -10.49
CA LYS A 616 7.04 -11.21 -10.14
C LYS A 616 6.83 -11.38 -8.63
N TYR A 617 7.76 -10.90 -7.81
CA TYR A 617 7.82 -11.24 -6.38
C TYR A 617 7.62 -10.06 -5.43
N TRP A 618 7.33 -8.84 -5.90
CA TRP A 618 7.23 -7.65 -5.04
C TRP A 618 6.16 -7.76 -3.95
N ARG A 619 5.02 -8.37 -4.26
CA ARG A 619 3.91 -8.49 -3.29
C ARG A 619 4.31 -9.32 -2.07
N THR A 620 5.10 -10.35 -2.27
CA THR A 620 5.53 -11.27 -1.21
C THR A 620 6.78 -10.80 -0.49
N ASN A 621 7.71 -10.13 -1.20
CA ASN A 621 9.03 -9.80 -0.67
C ASN A 621 9.22 -8.32 -0.35
N LEU A 622 8.47 -7.40 -0.96
CA LEU A 622 8.67 -5.97 -0.80
C LEU A 622 7.53 -5.27 -0.06
N LEU A 623 6.27 -5.64 -0.34
CA LEU A 623 5.10 -4.93 0.19
C LEU A 623 5.10 -4.88 1.73
N ASN A 624 5.43 -5.98 2.38
CA ASN A 624 5.49 -6.07 3.85
C ASN A 624 6.61 -5.22 4.45
N LEU A 625 7.66 -4.89 3.67
CA LEU A 625 8.78 -4.08 4.13
C LEU A 625 8.43 -2.58 4.27
N ILE A 626 7.28 -2.15 3.78
CA ILE A 626 6.75 -0.81 4.01
C ILE A 626 6.38 -0.62 5.49
N SER A 627 5.95 -1.69 6.18
CA SER A 627 5.60 -1.62 7.60
C SER A 627 6.80 -1.31 8.48
N SER A 628 6.62 -0.44 9.49
CA SER A 628 7.66 -0.11 10.47
C SER A 628 8.09 -1.32 11.31
N ALA A 629 7.23 -2.33 11.43
CA ALA A 629 7.54 -3.57 12.15
C ALA A 629 8.48 -4.50 11.38
N ALA A 630 8.62 -4.32 10.06
CA ALA A 630 9.45 -5.18 9.24
C ALA A 630 10.94 -4.84 9.36
N ASN A 631 11.78 -5.87 9.42
CA ASN A 631 13.23 -5.71 9.49
C ASN A 631 13.82 -5.58 8.07
N LEU A 632 14.32 -4.38 7.73
CA LEU A 632 14.90 -4.10 6.42
C LEU A 632 16.19 -4.88 6.14
N GLU A 633 17.01 -5.14 7.16
CA GLU A 633 18.26 -5.91 6.98
C GLU A 633 17.94 -7.38 6.63
N LYS A 634 16.86 -7.92 7.19
CA LYS A 634 16.38 -9.23 6.78
C LYS A 634 15.79 -9.16 5.37
N GLY A 635 14.98 -8.15 5.09
CA GLY A 635 14.37 -7.97 3.76
C GLY A 635 15.39 -7.90 2.63
N VAL A 636 16.49 -7.16 2.82
CA VAL A 636 17.54 -7.11 1.80
C VAL A 636 18.26 -8.46 1.62
N ARG A 637 18.50 -9.21 2.70
CA ARG A 637 19.05 -10.58 2.61
C ARG A 637 18.13 -11.51 1.83
N ASP A 638 16.84 -11.48 2.15
CA ASP A 638 15.85 -12.32 1.46
C ASP A 638 15.78 -12.00 -0.05
N LEU A 639 15.99 -10.73 -0.44
CA LEU A 639 16.08 -10.33 -1.86
C LEU A 639 17.35 -10.85 -2.53
N ILE A 640 18.51 -10.77 -1.87
CA ILE A 640 19.77 -11.33 -2.38
C ILE A 640 19.65 -12.86 -2.55
N ASP A 641 19.06 -13.55 -1.57
CA ASP A 641 18.83 -14.99 -1.66
C ASP A 641 17.87 -15.36 -2.79
N LEU A 642 16.82 -14.53 -2.99
CA LEU A 642 15.89 -14.68 -4.11
C LEU A 642 16.61 -14.54 -5.46
N ALA A 643 17.43 -13.50 -5.61
CA ALA A 643 18.21 -13.27 -6.83
C ALA A 643 19.24 -14.37 -7.06
N ASN A 644 19.97 -14.79 -6.03
CA ASN A 644 20.87 -15.93 -6.10
C ASN A 644 20.20 -17.22 -6.56
N LYS A 645 18.91 -17.36 -6.24
CA LYS A 645 18.15 -18.54 -6.62
C LYS A 645 17.74 -18.53 -8.09
N TYR A 646 17.32 -17.37 -8.62
CA TYR A 646 16.72 -17.26 -9.95
C TYR A 646 17.64 -16.63 -10.98
N ASN A 647 18.46 -15.67 -10.58
CA ASN A 647 19.35 -14.89 -11.42
C ASN A 647 20.86 -15.13 -11.17
N GLY A 648 21.31 -15.83 -10.22
CA GLY A 648 22.68 -15.96 -9.68
C GLY A 648 23.85 -16.00 -10.70
N HIS A 649 23.68 -15.48 -11.90
CA HIS A 649 24.64 -15.38 -12.99
C HIS A 649 25.52 -14.12 -12.90
N ASP A 650 25.11 -13.10 -12.15
CA ASP A 650 25.83 -11.86 -11.95
C ASP A 650 25.99 -11.46 -10.49
N ASN A 651 26.73 -10.36 -10.24
CA ASN A 651 26.77 -9.69 -8.95
C ASN A 651 25.39 -9.15 -8.60
N ILE A 652 25.04 -9.17 -7.33
CA ILE A 652 23.68 -8.83 -6.88
C ILE A 652 23.79 -7.77 -5.80
N THR A 653 23.25 -6.60 -6.05
CA THR A 653 23.24 -5.51 -5.07
C THR A 653 21.85 -4.92 -4.91
N ALA A 654 21.44 -4.73 -3.67
CA ALA A 654 20.20 -4.08 -3.30
C ALA A 654 20.42 -3.04 -2.19
N VAL A 655 19.80 -1.87 -2.35
CA VAL A 655 19.70 -0.84 -1.32
C VAL A 655 18.24 -0.50 -1.11
N LEU A 656 17.74 -0.76 0.08
CA LEU A 656 16.37 -0.47 0.50
C LEU A 656 16.32 0.83 1.28
N MET A 657 15.32 1.65 1.02
CA MET A 657 15.03 2.87 1.76
C MET A 657 13.53 2.91 2.07
N ARG A 658 13.17 2.81 3.34
CA ARG A 658 11.79 2.95 3.81
C ARG A 658 11.57 4.37 4.32
N ALA A 659 10.70 5.11 3.65
CA ALA A 659 10.26 6.42 4.06
C ALA A 659 8.83 6.33 4.60
N LYS A 660 8.65 6.72 5.85
CA LYS A 660 7.33 6.88 6.47
C LYS A 660 6.99 8.35 6.50
N VAL A 661 5.78 8.69 6.11
CA VAL A 661 5.30 10.06 6.10
C VAL A 661 4.01 10.19 6.91
N ARG A 662 3.74 11.37 7.39
CA ARG A 662 2.50 11.72 8.06
C ARG A 662 2.07 13.11 7.62
N PRO A 663 0.78 13.45 7.72
CA PRO A 663 0.34 14.81 7.46
C PRO A 663 1.10 15.82 8.32
N ASN A 664 1.56 16.92 7.71
CA ASN A 664 2.19 18.01 8.45
C ASN A 664 1.10 18.80 9.17
N LEU A 665 1.02 18.61 10.47
CA LEU A 665 0.00 19.19 11.33
C LEU A 665 0.48 20.47 12.06
N GLU A 666 1.77 20.85 11.89
CA GLU A 666 2.38 21.94 12.66
C GLU A 666 2.13 23.33 12.05
N GLY A 667 1.65 23.44 10.80
CA GLY A 667 1.23 24.70 10.20
C GLY A 667 -0.04 25.34 10.80
N SER A 668 -0.60 24.77 11.87
CA SER A 668 -1.89 25.20 12.46
C SER A 668 -1.81 25.61 13.93
N LYS A 669 -0.61 25.84 14.47
CA LYS A 669 -0.47 26.31 15.84
C LYS A 669 0.16 27.71 15.87
N GLU A 670 -0.71 28.71 15.72
CA GLU A 670 -0.72 29.94 16.50
C GLU A 670 -2.09 30.63 16.39
#